data_3010fa7b49456880bf3cc5308f4827ce
#
_entry.id   3010fa7b49456880bf3cc5308f4827ce
#
_cell.length_a   1.000
_cell.length_b   1.000
_cell.length_c   1.000
_cell.angle_alpha   90.00
_cell.angle_beta   90.00
_cell.angle_gamma   90.00
#
_symmetry.space_group_name_H-M   'P 1'
#
loop_
_entity.id
_entity.type
_entity.pdbx_description
1 polymer ?
#
loop_
_entity_poly.entity_id
_entity_poly.type
_entity_poly.pdbx_seq_one_letter_code
_entity_poly.pdbx_strand_id
1 'polypeptide(L)'
;MVEGRGCDYIVLWLDCDKEGENICFEVLDAVLPVMNKPRGTEKTVYRAKFSSITDTDICNAMNSLGEPNRNEALSVDARQELDLRIGCAFTRFQTKYFQGKYGNLDSSLISFGPCQTPTLGFCVERHDKIQSFKPETYWVLQAKVNHEKESSLTLEWDRVRVFDREIAQMFLNITKMAREAKVESVSKKEKAKQRPLALNTVEMLRVASAALGMGPQHTMQIAERLYTQGYISYPRTETTHYPENFDLKEPLRQQANNPYWAETVKALLSEGVNRPRKGHDAGDHPPITPMRAATEAELGGDGWRLYEYITRHFIATLCADCKYLQTTISFIIGPEHFTCVGKMVISPGFTEIMPWQSIPLEESLPNCEKGDVFPVSEVKLLEKQTNPPDYLTEAELITLMEKHGIGTDASIPVHINNICQRNYVTVESGRRLKPTNLGIVLVHGYYKIDAELVLPTIRSAVEKQLNLIAQGKANYQQVLEHTLDIFKRKFHYFVDSIAGMDELMEVSFSPLAATGKPLSRCGKCHRFMKYIQAKPSRLHCSHCDETYSLPQNGTIKLYKELRCPLDDFELVLWSSGSRGKSYPLCPYCYNHPPFRDMKKGMGCNECTHPTCQHSLSMLGIGQCVECENGVLVLDPTSGPKWKMACNKCNVIVHFFENAHKVRVSPETCESCDAALVDVDFNKAKSPLPGDETQHSGCVFCDPVFQDLVELKHAATRHPMHRGGQGKRQGRGRGKGRRPGGRPNPKRPKDKMAALAAYFV
;
A
#
# COMPACT_ATOMS: atom_id res chain seq x y z
N MET A 1 3.57 -0.98 -32.48
CA MET A 1 3.13 -1.20 -33.87
C MET A 1 3.96 -0.43 -34.91
N VAL A 2 4.21 0.87 -34.75
CA VAL A 2 4.98 1.67 -35.76
C VAL A 2 6.41 1.17 -35.85
N GLU A 3 7.07 0.88 -34.76
CA GLU A 3 8.48 0.47 -34.68
C GLU A 3 8.73 -0.99 -35.09
N GLY A 4 7.69 -1.84 -35.06
CA GLY A 4 7.77 -3.24 -35.53
C GLY A 4 7.72 -3.41 -37.06
N ARG A 5 7.40 -2.34 -37.82
CA ARG A 5 7.33 -2.44 -39.26
C ARG A 5 8.71 -2.59 -39.86
N GLY A 6 8.85 -3.62 -40.71
CA GLY A 6 10.12 -3.88 -41.39
C GLY A 6 11.15 -4.64 -40.57
N CYS A 7 10.82 -5.05 -39.35
CA CYS A 7 11.65 -5.93 -38.52
C CYS A 7 11.47 -7.38 -38.95
N ASP A 8 12.56 -8.14 -38.97
CA ASP A 8 12.56 -9.59 -39.27
C ASP A 8 12.52 -10.43 -38.01
N TYR A 9 13.08 -9.92 -36.91
CA TYR A 9 13.21 -10.62 -35.62
C TYR A 9 12.72 -9.75 -34.48
N ILE A 10 12.19 -10.40 -33.42
CA ILE A 10 11.86 -9.78 -32.16
C ILE A 10 12.55 -10.54 -31.02
N VAL A 11 13.24 -9.83 -30.13
CA VAL A 11 13.82 -10.35 -28.91
C VAL A 11 13.10 -9.73 -27.71
N LEU A 12 12.51 -10.56 -26.88
CA LEU A 12 11.67 -10.15 -25.75
C LEU A 12 12.54 -10.06 -24.47
N TRP A 13 12.74 -8.84 -24.00
CA TRP A 13 13.51 -8.48 -22.81
C TRP A 13 12.58 -7.99 -21.69
N LEU A 14 11.82 -8.91 -21.11
CA LEU A 14 10.86 -8.65 -20.03
C LEU A 14 11.29 -9.42 -18.80
N ASP A 15 10.77 -9.06 -17.64
CA ASP A 15 11.05 -9.79 -16.40
C ASP A 15 10.72 -11.27 -16.57
N CYS A 16 11.51 -12.13 -15.93
CA CYS A 16 11.42 -13.57 -16.17
C CYS A 16 10.48 -14.26 -15.17
N ASP A 17 9.35 -13.65 -14.87
CA ASP A 17 8.25 -14.21 -14.11
C ASP A 17 7.03 -14.51 -15.01
N LYS A 18 5.96 -15.08 -14.43
CA LYS A 18 4.75 -15.41 -15.17
C LYS A 18 4.08 -14.19 -15.79
N GLU A 19 4.11 -13.06 -15.07
CA GLU A 19 3.60 -11.77 -15.54
C GLU A 19 4.39 -11.27 -16.75
N GLY A 20 5.72 -11.35 -16.72
CA GLY A 20 6.58 -11.00 -17.84
C GLY A 20 6.37 -11.91 -19.04
N GLU A 21 6.13 -13.22 -18.85
CA GLU A 21 5.74 -14.12 -19.93
C GLU A 21 4.40 -13.72 -20.53
N ASN A 22 3.42 -13.30 -19.74
CA ASN A 22 2.14 -12.79 -20.22
C ASN A 22 2.32 -11.55 -21.09
N ILE A 23 3.09 -10.56 -20.60
CA ILE A 23 3.41 -9.33 -21.36
C ILE A 23 4.16 -9.65 -22.67
N CYS A 24 5.00 -10.70 -22.71
CA CYS A 24 5.63 -11.16 -23.95
C CYS A 24 4.58 -11.46 -25.02
N PHE A 25 3.53 -12.17 -24.70
CA PHE A 25 2.47 -12.51 -25.66
C PHE A 25 1.60 -11.32 -26.02
N GLU A 26 1.32 -10.40 -25.09
CA GLU A 26 0.64 -9.14 -25.42
C GLU A 26 1.45 -8.30 -26.43
N VAL A 27 2.78 -8.24 -26.26
CA VAL A 27 3.69 -7.59 -27.20
C VAL A 27 3.69 -8.29 -28.56
N LEU A 28 3.75 -9.63 -28.57
CA LEU A 28 3.71 -10.43 -29.80
C LEU A 28 2.40 -10.22 -30.57
N ASP A 29 1.27 -10.23 -29.89
CA ASP A 29 -0.05 -10.01 -30.51
C ASP A 29 -0.15 -8.61 -31.16
N ALA A 30 0.53 -7.62 -30.60
CA ALA A 30 0.57 -6.27 -31.13
C ALA A 30 1.58 -6.09 -32.29
N VAL A 31 2.72 -6.79 -32.26
CA VAL A 31 3.87 -6.53 -33.13
C VAL A 31 3.95 -7.49 -34.32
N LEU A 32 3.67 -8.79 -34.13
CA LEU A 32 3.76 -9.79 -35.19
C LEU A 32 2.94 -9.44 -36.46
N PRO A 33 1.72 -8.87 -36.37
CA PRO A 33 0.93 -8.52 -37.55
C PRO A 33 1.57 -7.48 -38.46
N VAL A 34 2.53 -6.69 -37.95
CA VAL A 34 3.17 -5.59 -38.68
C VAL A 34 4.63 -5.84 -39.04
N MET A 35 5.20 -6.95 -38.55
CA MET A 35 6.54 -7.41 -38.89
C MET A 35 6.60 -8.01 -40.30
N ASN A 36 7.80 -8.14 -40.84
CA ASN A 36 8.04 -8.85 -42.08
C ASN A 36 7.63 -10.33 -41.91
N LYS A 37 7.02 -10.92 -42.96
CA LYS A 37 6.67 -12.35 -42.92
C LYS A 37 7.95 -13.20 -43.00
N PRO A 38 8.11 -14.23 -42.16
CA PRO A 38 9.29 -15.08 -42.20
C PRO A 38 9.44 -15.75 -43.56
N ARG A 39 10.69 -15.84 -43.98
CA ARG A 39 11.04 -16.58 -45.23
C ARG A 39 11.30 -18.04 -44.83
N GLY A 40 10.30 -18.89 -45.10
CA GLY A 40 10.42 -20.31 -44.76
C GLY A 40 10.14 -20.66 -43.29
N THR A 41 10.94 -21.54 -42.71
CA THR A 41 10.83 -22.03 -41.31
C THR A 41 11.72 -21.25 -40.34
N GLU A 42 12.17 -20.04 -40.66
CA GLU A 42 13.03 -19.23 -39.79
C GLU A 42 12.29 -18.81 -38.52
N LYS A 43 12.96 -19.02 -37.41
CA LYS A 43 12.48 -18.53 -36.10
C LYS A 43 12.64 -17.02 -36.03
N THR A 44 11.55 -16.32 -35.72
CA THR A 44 11.50 -14.84 -35.68
C THR A 44 11.32 -14.28 -34.27
N VAL A 45 10.93 -15.12 -33.29
CA VAL A 45 10.65 -14.73 -31.91
C VAL A 45 11.67 -15.36 -30.97
N TYR A 46 12.29 -14.53 -30.15
CA TYR A 46 13.29 -14.95 -29.17
C TYR A 46 12.97 -14.36 -27.80
N ARG A 47 13.31 -15.10 -26.75
CA ARG A 47 13.16 -14.70 -25.36
C ARG A 47 14.50 -14.67 -24.65
N ALA A 48 14.88 -13.50 -24.16
CA ALA A 48 16.05 -13.36 -23.27
C ALA A 48 15.65 -13.61 -21.83
N LYS A 49 16.33 -14.50 -21.13
CA LYS A 49 16.12 -14.81 -19.72
C LYS A 49 17.28 -14.29 -18.89
N PHE A 50 16.99 -13.42 -17.93
CA PHE A 50 17.98 -12.76 -17.06
C PHE A 50 17.40 -12.58 -15.66
N SER A 51 18.24 -12.50 -14.65
CA SER A 51 17.82 -12.31 -13.26
C SER A 51 18.43 -11.05 -12.64
N SER A 52 19.33 -10.37 -13.36
CA SER A 52 19.88 -9.08 -12.96
C SER A 52 20.19 -8.21 -14.19
N ILE A 53 20.31 -6.91 -13.95
CA ILE A 53 20.65 -5.93 -14.99
C ILE A 53 22.15 -5.60 -14.92
N THR A 54 22.98 -6.63 -14.94
CA THR A 54 24.43 -6.51 -15.05
C THR A 54 24.87 -6.76 -16.48
N ASP A 55 25.99 -6.15 -16.91
CA ASP A 55 26.53 -6.35 -18.25
C ASP A 55 26.76 -7.83 -18.55
N THR A 56 27.25 -8.60 -17.57
CA THR A 56 27.50 -10.03 -17.68
C THR A 56 26.22 -10.82 -17.93
N ASP A 57 25.18 -10.59 -17.11
CA ASP A 57 23.90 -11.32 -17.24
C ASP A 57 23.18 -10.96 -18.54
N ILE A 58 23.22 -9.69 -18.95
CA ILE A 58 22.65 -9.25 -20.21
C ILE A 58 23.37 -9.90 -21.40
N CYS A 59 24.69 -9.92 -21.41
CA CYS A 59 25.46 -10.59 -22.46
C CYS A 59 25.18 -12.11 -22.49
N ASN A 60 25.13 -12.75 -21.33
CA ASN A 60 24.82 -14.18 -21.24
C ASN A 60 23.40 -14.48 -21.76
N ALA A 61 22.42 -13.68 -21.39
CA ALA A 61 21.06 -13.81 -21.85
C ALA A 61 20.93 -13.63 -23.36
N MET A 62 21.69 -12.68 -23.95
CA MET A 62 21.73 -12.50 -25.41
C MET A 62 22.37 -13.69 -26.14
N ASN A 63 23.34 -14.33 -25.53
CA ASN A 63 24.01 -15.50 -26.12
C ASN A 63 23.21 -16.79 -25.94
N SER A 64 22.19 -16.81 -25.07
CA SER A 64 21.38 -18.01 -24.75
C SER A 64 19.87 -17.76 -24.90
N LEU A 65 19.47 -17.14 -26.02
CA LEU A 65 18.08 -16.85 -26.30
C LEU A 65 17.21 -18.11 -26.38
N GLY A 66 16.11 -18.09 -25.67
CA GLY A 66 15.10 -19.16 -25.62
C GLY A 66 13.80 -18.81 -26.35
N GLU A 67 12.69 -19.39 -25.90
CA GLU A 67 11.35 -19.13 -26.35
C GLU A 67 10.46 -18.67 -25.18
N PRO A 68 9.46 -17.79 -25.44
CA PRO A 68 8.49 -17.41 -24.41
C PRO A 68 7.57 -18.59 -24.06
N ASN A 69 7.17 -18.66 -22.79
CA ASN A 69 6.34 -19.76 -22.28
C ASN A 69 4.85 -19.43 -22.35
N ARG A 70 4.16 -20.01 -23.32
CA ARG A 70 2.71 -19.79 -23.54
C ARG A 70 1.86 -20.26 -22.35
N ASN A 71 2.23 -21.34 -21.67
CA ASN A 71 1.44 -21.89 -20.56
C ASN A 71 1.48 -20.95 -19.33
N GLU A 72 2.65 -20.36 -19.04
CA GLU A 72 2.75 -19.34 -18.00
C GLU A 72 1.92 -18.12 -18.32
N ALA A 73 1.96 -17.62 -19.55
CA ALA A 73 1.12 -16.52 -20.00
C ALA A 73 -0.37 -16.83 -19.82
N LEU A 74 -0.83 -18.00 -20.24
CA LEU A 74 -2.23 -18.43 -20.11
C LEU A 74 -2.67 -18.56 -18.64
N SER A 75 -1.76 -18.93 -17.73
CA SER A 75 -2.09 -18.99 -16.32
C SER A 75 -2.35 -17.60 -15.72
N VAL A 76 -1.61 -16.60 -16.18
CA VAL A 76 -1.82 -15.18 -15.79
C VAL A 76 -3.11 -14.64 -16.40
N ASP A 77 -3.37 -14.89 -17.69
CA ASP A 77 -4.64 -14.53 -18.35
C ASP A 77 -5.83 -15.10 -17.58
N ALA A 78 -5.79 -16.39 -17.22
CA ALA A 78 -6.85 -17.03 -16.45
C ALA A 78 -7.06 -16.35 -15.10
N ARG A 79 -5.97 -16.06 -14.36
CA ARG A 79 -6.04 -15.39 -13.07
C ARG A 79 -6.65 -13.99 -13.20
N GLN A 80 -6.17 -13.19 -14.14
CA GLN A 80 -6.64 -11.82 -14.35
C GLN A 80 -8.12 -11.81 -14.75
N GLU A 81 -8.53 -12.69 -15.66
CA GLU A 81 -9.92 -12.78 -16.11
C GLU A 81 -10.86 -13.21 -14.97
N LEU A 82 -10.46 -14.22 -14.18
CA LEU A 82 -11.22 -14.66 -13.01
C LEU A 82 -11.36 -13.52 -11.98
N ASP A 83 -10.25 -12.90 -11.58
CA ASP A 83 -10.27 -11.86 -10.58
C ASP A 83 -11.07 -10.64 -11.02
N LEU A 84 -10.97 -10.26 -12.31
CA LEU A 84 -11.72 -9.15 -12.88
C LEU A 84 -13.22 -9.44 -12.96
N ARG A 85 -13.63 -10.56 -13.54
CA ARG A 85 -15.06 -10.89 -13.73
C ARG A 85 -15.77 -11.09 -12.40
N ILE A 86 -15.17 -11.89 -11.51
CA ILE A 86 -15.73 -12.16 -10.18
C ILE A 86 -15.73 -10.86 -9.34
N GLY A 87 -14.60 -10.18 -9.29
CA GLY A 87 -14.48 -8.93 -8.55
C GLY A 87 -15.48 -7.86 -9.01
N CYS A 88 -15.63 -7.66 -10.32
CA CYS A 88 -16.60 -6.72 -10.88
C CYS A 88 -18.05 -7.07 -10.54
N ALA A 89 -18.45 -8.32 -10.64
CA ALA A 89 -19.83 -8.76 -10.39
C ALA A 89 -20.23 -8.44 -8.94
N PHE A 90 -19.50 -8.96 -7.96
CA PHE A 90 -19.79 -8.73 -6.55
C PHE A 90 -19.64 -7.25 -6.14
N THR A 91 -18.54 -6.61 -6.55
CA THR A 91 -18.26 -5.21 -6.19
C THR A 91 -19.34 -4.26 -6.68
N ARG A 92 -19.77 -4.37 -7.95
CA ARG A 92 -20.79 -3.48 -8.53
C ARG A 92 -22.13 -3.67 -7.87
N PHE A 93 -22.54 -4.92 -7.64
CA PHE A 93 -23.81 -5.22 -6.97
C PHE A 93 -23.83 -4.65 -5.55
N GLN A 94 -22.90 -5.04 -4.69
CA GLN A 94 -22.92 -4.65 -3.29
C GLN A 94 -22.66 -3.15 -3.09
N THR A 95 -21.78 -2.53 -3.90
CA THR A 95 -21.56 -1.09 -3.84
C THR A 95 -22.86 -0.33 -4.15
N LYS A 96 -23.56 -0.71 -5.22
CA LYS A 96 -24.83 -0.08 -5.59
C LYS A 96 -25.91 -0.31 -4.51
N TYR A 97 -25.96 -1.52 -3.96
CA TYR A 97 -26.95 -1.89 -2.95
C TYR A 97 -26.75 -1.11 -1.63
N PHE A 98 -25.55 -1.13 -1.05
CA PHE A 98 -25.32 -0.54 0.26
C PHE A 98 -25.12 0.98 0.25
N GLN A 99 -24.48 1.54 -0.79
CA GLN A 99 -24.35 3.00 -0.90
C GLN A 99 -25.69 3.72 -1.06
N GLY A 100 -26.70 3.06 -1.61
CA GLY A 100 -28.04 3.58 -1.70
C GLY A 100 -28.83 3.58 -0.38
N LYS A 101 -28.40 2.77 0.60
CA LYS A 101 -29.12 2.60 1.88
C LYS A 101 -28.50 3.32 3.06
N TYR A 102 -27.16 3.37 3.15
CA TYR A 102 -26.45 3.86 4.33
C TYR A 102 -25.65 5.12 4.03
N GLY A 103 -25.81 6.12 4.91
CA GLY A 103 -25.20 7.44 4.73
C GLY A 103 -23.80 7.59 5.28
N ASN A 104 -23.44 6.84 6.31
CA ASN A 104 -22.17 6.93 7.02
C ASN A 104 -21.15 5.85 6.63
N LEU A 105 -21.37 5.15 5.51
CA LEU A 105 -20.35 4.29 4.92
C LEU A 105 -19.18 5.15 4.44
N ASP A 106 -18.00 4.99 5.04
CA ASP A 106 -16.78 5.73 4.66
C ASP A 106 -15.97 4.94 3.61
N SER A 107 -16.63 4.58 2.51
CA SER A 107 -16.01 3.89 1.39
C SER A 107 -16.65 4.29 0.07
N SER A 108 -15.82 4.70 -0.89
CA SER A 108 -16.28 5.02 -2.25
C SER A 108 -16.60 3.75 -3.06
N LEU A 109 -16.09 2.62 -2.66
CA LEU A 109 -16.25 1.35 -3.34
C LEU A 109 -16.24 0.22 -2.31
N ILE A 110 -17.31 -0.56 -2.25
CA ILE A 110 -17.39 -1.77 -1.43
C ILE A 110 -16.91 -2.93 -2.30
N SER A 111 -15.59 -3.15 -2.31
CA SER A 111 -14.97 -4.14 -3.20
C SER A 111 -14.99 -5.54 -2.60
N PHE A 112 -15.22 -6.50 -3.46
CA PHE A 112 -14.99 -7.93 -3.24
C PHE A 112 -13.87 -8.40 -4.18
N GLY A 113 -13.02 -9.30 -3.71
CA GLY A 113 -12.03 -9.98 -4.52
C GLY A 113 -11.78 -11.39 -4.01
N PRO A 114 -11.61 -12.38 -4.91
CA PRO A 114 -11.42 -13.78 -4.50
C PRO A 114 -10.19 -14.00 -3.61
N CYS A 115 -9.20 -13.12 -3.69
CA CYS A 115 -8.01 -13.15 -2.83
C CYS A 115 -8.07 -12.09 -1.72
N GLN A 116 -8.54 -10.87 -2.04
CA GLN A 116 -8.64 -9.76 -1.10
C GLN A 116 -9.58 -10.08 0.08
N THR A 117 -10.71 -10.73 -0.17
CA THR A 117 -11.71 -11.02 0.87
C THR A 117 -11.21 -12.04 1.89
N PRO A 118 -10.59 -13.18 1.53
CA PRO A 118 -9.92 -14.05 2.49
C PRO A 118 -8.76 -13.38 3.26
N THR A 119 -8.02 -12.48 2.61
CA THR A 119 -6.98 -11.69 3.27
C THR A 119 -7.57 -10.84 4.41
N LEU A 120 -8.69 -10.16 4.16
CA LEU A 120 -9.44 -9.44 5.20
C LEU A 120 -9.99 -10.40 6.26
N GLY A 121 -10.44 -11.58 5.85
CA GLY A 121 -10.97 -12.63 6.73
C GLY A 121 -10.02 -13.00 7.86
N PHE A 122 -8.71 -13.13 7.60
CA PHE A 122 -7.72 -13.39 8.65
C PHE A 122 -7.65 -12.27 9.70
N CYS A 123 -7.75 -11.01 9.26
CA CYS A 123 -7.73 -9.87 10.19
C CYS A 123 -8.97 -9.87 11.10
N VAL A 124 -10.15 -10.17 10.53
CA VAL A 124 -11.40 -10.22 11.30
C VAL A 124 -11.45 -11.44 12.21
N GLU A 125 -10.99 -12.60 11.76
CA GLU A 125 -10.86 -13.80 12.61
C GLU A 125 -9.99 -13.52 13.85
N ARG A 126 -8.88 -12.81 13.69
CA ARG A 126 -8.04 -12.38 14.81
C ARG A 126 -8.78 -11.40 15.72
N HIS A 127 -9.53 -10.47 15.16
CA HIS A 127 -10.39 -9.55 15.92
C HIS A 127 -11.41 -10.32 16.76
N ASP A 128 -12.10 -11.29 16.18
CA ASP A 128 -13.12 -12.10 16.88
C ASP A 128 -12.49 -12.91 18.01
N LYS A 129 -11.29 -13.46 17.81
CA LYS A 129 -10.52 -14.15 18.87
C LYS A 129 -10.17 -13.19 20.02
N ILE A 130 -9.83 -11.95 19.73
CA ILE A 130 -9.55 -10.93 20.75
C ILE A 130 -10.83 -10.57 21.51
N GLN A 131 -11.94 -10.35 20.82
CA GLN A 131 -13.21 -9.94 21.43
C GLN A 131 -13.86 -11.05 22.25
N SER A 132 -13.73 -12.29 21.82
CA SER A 132 -14.29 -13.46 22.53
C SER A 132 -13.38 -13.97 23.66
N PHE A 133 -12.18 -13.44 23.80
CA PHE A 133 -11.22 -13.89 24.78
C PHE A 133 -11.69 -13.54 26.20
N LYS A 134 -11.67 -14.54 27.08
CA LYS A 134 -11.96 -14.36 28.50
C LYS A 134 -10.66 -14.50 29.28
N PRO A 135 -10.18 -13.42 29.93
CA PRO A 135 -8.99 -13.50 30.77
C PRO A 135 -9.22 -14.44 31.95
N GLU A 136 -8.27 -15.32 32.19
CA GLU A 136 -8.25 -16.22 33.37
C GLU A 136 -7.08 -15.83 34.25
N THR A 137 -7.35 -15.72 35.55
CA THR A 137 -6.31 -15.48 36.56
C THR A 137 -5.54 -16.75 36.83
N TYR A 138 -4.24 -16.66 36.89
CA TYR A 138 -3.36 -17.76 37.24
C TYR A 138 -2.25 -17.30 38.19
N TRP A 139 -1.67 -18.25 38.90
CA TRP A 139 -0.60 -17.99 39.85
C TRP A 139 0.66 -18.75 39.48
N VAL A 140 1.81 -18.10 39.68
CA VAL A 140 3.15 -18.64 39.41
C VAL A 140 4.00 -18.44 40.62
N LEU A 141 4.69 -19.50 41.08
CA LEU A 141 5.76 -19.34 42.04
C LEU A 141 7.01 -18.78 41.40
N GLN A 142 7.59 -17.80 42.02
CA GLN A 142 8.91 -17.27 41.66
C GLN A 142 9.80 -17.42 42.91
N ALA A 143 10.91 -18.13 42.74
CA ALA A 143 11.92 -18.26 43.78
C ALA A 143 13.17 -17.49 43.39
N LYS A 144 13.87 -16.93 44.38
CA LYS A 144 15.20 -16.34 44.24
C LYS A 144 16.17 -17.02 45.17
N VAL A 145 17.34 -17.33 44.65
CA VAL A 145 18.44 -17.91 45.43
C VAL A 145 19.66 -17.00 45.36
N ASN A 146 20.39 -16.89 46.47
CA ASN A 146 21.64 -16.14 46.52
C ASN A 146 22.81 -17.01 46.10
N HIS A 147 23.60 -16.52 45.17
CA HIS A 147 24.80 -17.21 44.72
C HIS A 147 26.05 -16.59 45.34
N GLU A 148 26.16 -15.28 45.37
CA GLU A 148 27.24 -14.50 45.99
C GLU A 148 26.64 -13.36 46.82
N LYS A 149 27.45 -12.65 47.60
CA LYS A 149 26.98 -11.64 48.55
C LYS A 149 26.06 -10.55 47.94
N GLU A 150 26.09 -10.33 46.63
CA GLU A 150 25.31 -9.30 45.94
C GLU A 150 24.55 -9.81 44.71
N SER A 151 24.68 -11.11 44.32
CA SER A 151 23.99 -11.65 43.15
C SER A 151 22.90 -12.64 43.52
N SER A 152 21.71 -12.46 42.98
CA SER A 152 20.57 -13.37 43.16
C SER A 152 20.09 -13.91 41.80
N LEU A 153 19.85 -15.22 41.75
CA LEU A 153 19.25 -15.89 40.59
C LEU A 153 17.75 -15.99 40.75
N THR A 154 17.01 -15.62 39.72
CA THR A 154 15.57 -15.88 39.66
C THR A 154 15.32 -17.21 39.00
N LEU A 155 14.56 -18.06 39.67
CA LEU A 155 14.22 -19.39 39.20
C LEU A 155 12.81 -19.43 38.65
N GLU A 156 12.62 -20.14 37.55
CA GLU A 156 11.32 -20.41 36.95
C GLU A 156 10.74 -21.73 37.52
N TRP A 157 9.46 -21.68 37.85
CA TRP A 157 8.77 -22.84 38.39
C TRP A 157 8.39 -23.84 37.29
N ASP A 158 8.72 -25.11 37.45
CA ASP A 158 8.54 -26.14 36.42
C ASP A 158 7.07 -26.45 36.13
N ARG A 159 6.15 -26.21 37.11
CA ARG A 159 4.71 -26.30 36.86
C ARG A 159 4.16 -25.18 35.97
N VAL A 160 4.95 -24.18 35.69
CA VAL A 160 4.65 -23.01 34.84
C VAL A 160 3.57 -22.11 35.47
N ARG A 161 2.35 -22.65 35.74
CA ARG A 161 1.23 -21.89 36.29
C ARG A 161 0.16 -22.81 36.89
N VAL A 162 -0.62 -22.26 37.82
CA VAL A 162 -1.77 -22.90 38.45
C VAL A 162 -2.95 -21.94 38.40
N PHE A 163 -4.14 -22.42 38.08
CA PHE A 163 -5.35 -21.61 37.96
C PHE A 163 -6.22 -21.59 39.22
N ASP A 164 -5.84 -22.30 40.27
CA ASP A 164 -6.51 -22.31 41.56
C ASP A 164 -5.65 -21.62 42.62
N ARG A 165 -6.23 -20.60 43.28
CA ARG A 165 -5.53 -19.78 44.26
C ARG A 165 -5.14 -20.56 45.52
N GLU A 166 -6.03 -21.41 46.01
CA GLU A 166 -5.81 -22.16 47.25
C GLU A 166 -4.69 -23.19 47.07
N ILE A 167 -4.71 -23.87 45.91
CA ILE A 167 -3.65 -24.80 45.53
C ILE A 167 -2.32 -24.06 45.36
N ALA A 168 -2.33 -22.88 44.69
CA ALA A 168 -1.14 -22.08 44.54
C ALA A 168 -0.57 -21.57 45.87
N GLN A 169 -1.45 -21.20 46.81
CA GLN A 169 -1.07 -20.79 48.15
C GLN A 169 -0.50 -21.99 48.97
N MET A 170 -1.04 -23.17 48.79
CA MET A 170 -0.50 -24.39 49.40
C MET A 170 0.95 -24.64 48.91
N PHE A 171 1.20 -24.58 47.60
CA PHE A 171 2.56 -24.71 47.07
C PHE A 171 3.49 -23.61 47.59
N LEU A 172 3.03 -22.38 47.72
CA LEU A 172 3.82 -21.30 48.29
C LEU A 172 4.22 -21.62 49.73
N ASN A 173 3.26 -22.05 50.58
CA ASN A 173 3.49 -22.33 52.00
C ASN A 173 4.49 -23.48 52.18
N ILE A 174 4.35 -24.56 51.41
CA ILE A 174 5.27 -25.69 51.47
C ILE A 174 6.68 -25.29 51.01
N THR A 175 6.77 -24.54 49.91
CA THR A 175 8.09 -24.09 49.34
C THR A 175 8.78 -23.10 50.28
N LYS A 176 8.04 -22.21 50.98
CA LYS A 176 8.59 -21.24 51.93
C LYS A 176 9.21 -21.90 53.21
N MET A 177 8.78 -23.11 53.54
CA MET A 177 9.36 -23.84 54.67
C MET A 177 10.81 -24.29 54.38
N ALA A 178 11.13 -24.49 53.12
CA ALA A 178 12.48 -24.83 52.69
C ALA A 178 13.34 -23.56 52.58
N ARG A 179 14.47 -23.52 53.30
CA ARG A 179 15.40 -22.40 53.32
C ARG A 179 16.53 -22.56 52.33
N GLU A 180 16.62 -23.69 51.71
CA GLU A 180 17.70 -24.11 50.84
C GLU A 180 17.16 -24.64 49.50
N ALA A 181 17.82 -24.29 48.44
CA ALA A 181 17.61 -24.80 47.10
C ALA A 181 18.77 -25.75 46.76
N LYS A 182 18.46 -27.02 46.51
CA LYS A 182 19.46 -28.02 46.14
C LYS A 182 19.49 -28.20 44.64
N VAL A 183 20.68 -28.20 44.06
CA VAL A 183 20.88 -28.52 42.63
C VAL A 183 20.63 -30.00 42.38
N GLU A 184 19.57 -30.30 41.65
CA GLU A 184 19.21 -31.67 41.24
C GLU A 184 20.04 -32.13 40.03
N SER A 185 20.17 -31.26 39.03
CA SER A 185 20.94 -31.56 37.82
C SER A 185 21.49 -30.31 37.16
N VAL A 186 22.61 -30.46 36.49
CA VAL A 186 23.20 -29.44 35.62
C VAL A 186 23.37 -30.06 34.24
N SER A 187 22.74 -29.46 33.22
CA SER A 187 22.83 -29.90 31.84
C SER A 187 23.49 -28.78 30.99
N LYS A 188 24.64 -29.07 30.42
CA LYS A 188 25.32 -28.17 29.47
C LYS A 188 25.21 -28.77 28.08
N LYS A 189 24.54 -28.09 27.17
CA LYS A 189 24.33 -28.54 25.79
C LYS A 189 24.81 -27.46 24.81
N GLU A 190 25.70 -27.82 23.92
CA GLU A 190 26.01 -26.97 22.79
C GLU A 190 24.83 -27.01 21.81
N LYS A 191 24.36 -25.85 21.44
CA LYS A 191 23.32 -25.66 20.45
C LYS A 191 23.77 -24.73 19.35
N ALA A 192 23.19 -24.87 18.16
CA ALA A 192 23.47 -24.02 17.03
C ALA A 192 22.17 -23.32 16.60
N LYS A 193 22.22 -22.01 16.44
CA LYS A 193 21.22 -21.25 15.71
C LYS A 193 21.66 -21.21 14.26
N GLN A 194 20.84 -21.80 13.41
CA GLN A 194 21.18 -21.91 11.98
C GLN A 194 21.10 -20.54 11.30
N ARG A 195 22.04 -20.30 10.40
CA ARG A 195 22.03 -19.16 9.50
C ARG A 195 20.78 -19.14 8.63
N PRO A 196 20.36 -17.98 8.08
CA PRO A 196 19.13 -17.89 7.28
C PRO A 196 19.24 -18.72 5.99
N LEU A 197 18.08 -19.08 5.45
CA LEU A 197 17.96 -19.51 4.05
C LEU A 197 18.20 -18.31 3.15
N ALA A 198 18.44 -18.54 1.87
CA ALA A 198 18.54 -17.48 0.89
C ALA A 198 17.23 -16.68 0.82
N LEU A 199 17.32 -15.39 0.53
CA LEU A 199 16.22 -14.43 0.63
C LEU A 199 15.27 -14.54 -0.55
N ASN A 200 13.99 -14.78 -0.25
CA ASN A 200 12.90 -14.64 -1.21
C ASN A 200 12.04 -13.40 -0.95
N THR A 201 11.07 -13.15 -1.82
CA THR A 201 10.16 -11.99 -1.73
C THR A 201 9.38 -11.97 -0.42
N VAL A 202 8.81 -13.08 -0.01
CA VAL A 202 7.96 -13.18 1.19
C VAL A 202 8.74 -12.84 2.45
N GLU A 203 9.95 -13.39 2.60
CA GLU A 203 10.82 -13.08 3.74
C GLU A 203 11.27 -11.61 3.73
N MET A 204 11.60 -11.06 2.56
CA MET A 204 11.95 -9.65 2.42
C MET A 204 10.81 -8.75 2.89
N LEU A 205 9.59 -9.00 2.45
CA LEU A 205 8.40 -8.22 2.82
C LEU A 205 8.11 -8.33 4.32
N ARG A 206 8.23 -9.53 4.87
CA ARG A 206 8.00 -9.81 6.29
C ARG A 206 8.95 -9.05 7.20
N VAL A 207 10.24 -9.12 6.89
CA VAL A 207 11.26 -8.42 7.69
C VAL A 207 11.19 -6.91 7.49
N ALA A 208 10.96 -6.44 6.27
CA ALA A 208 10.79 -5.02 6.00
C ALA A 208 9.61 -4.42 6.79
N SER A 209 8.49 -5.13 6.89
CA SER A 209 7.36 -4.70 7.70
C SER A 209 7.67 -4.72 9.20
N ALA A 210 8.22 -5.82 9.71
CA ALA A 210 8.44 -6.02 11.14
C ALA A 210 9.60 -5.18 11.71
N ALA A 211 10.73 -5.13 11.01
CA ALA A 211 11.97 -4.52 11.50
C ALA A 211 12.22 -3.13 10.93
N LEU A 212 11.85 -2.89 9.67
CA LEU A 212 12.08 -1.60 9.01
C LEU A 212 10.84 -0.69 9.05
N GLY A 213 9.67 -1.19 9.47
CA GLY A 213 8.43 -0.44 9.53
C GLY A 213 7.88 -0.02 8.16
N MET A 214 8.30 -0.70 7.08
CA MET A 214 7.89 -0.44 5.71
C MET A 214 6.69 -1.32 5.34
N GLY A 215 5.61 -0.72 4.81
CA GLY A 215 4.49 -1.49 4.31
C GLY A 215 4.86 -2.34 3.08
N PRO A 216 4.21 -3.51 2.86
CA PRO A 216 4.58 -4.45 1.80
C PRO A 216 4.62 -3.84 0.40
N GLN A 217 3.62 -3.05 0.03
CA GLN A 217 3.56 -2.37 -1.27
C GLN A 217 4.71 -1.36 -1.45
N HIS A 218 5.02 -0.59 -0.42
CA HIS A 218 6.13 0.36 -0.45
C HIS A 218 7.48 -0.35 -0.55
N THR A 219 7.65 -1.45 0.20
CA THR A 219 8.85 -2.30 0.13
C THR A 219 9.08 -2.82 -1.27
N MET A 220 8.03 -3.34 -1.92
CA MET A 220 8.14 -3.86 -3.28
C MET A 220 8.50 -2.78 -4.29
N GLN A 221 7.91 -1.59 -4.19
CA GLN A 221 8.26 -0.45 -5.05
C GLN A 221 9.74 -0.04 -4.91
N ILE A 222 10.28 -0.09 -3.69
CA ILE A 222 11.70 0.18 -3.45
C ILE A 222 12.56 -0.93 -4.05
N ALA A 223 12.21 -2.20 -3.81
CA ALA A 223 12.95 -3.33 -4.34
C ALA A 223 13.01 -3.34 -5.87
N GLU A 224 11.87 -3.08 -6.54
CA GLU A 224 11.81 -2.95 -8.00
C GLU A 224 12.67 -1.78 -8.52
N ARG A 225 12.70 -0.66 -7.80
CA ARG A 225 13.60 0.45 -8.13
C ARG A 225 15.08 0.07 -7.98
N LEU A 226 15.44 -0.63 -6.91
CA LEU A 226 16.81 -1.11 -6.69
C LEU A 226 17.24 -2.08 -7.80
N TYR A 227 16.33 -2.96 -8.21
CA TYR A 227 16.55 -3.88 -9.33
C TYR A 227 16.75 -3.13 -10.65
N THR A 228 15.84 -2.22 -11.02
CA THR A 228 15.95 -1.47 -12.27
C THR A 228 17.18 -0.57 -12.34
N GLN A 229 17.75 -0.23 -11.18
CA GLN A 229 19.01 0.50 -11.08
C GLN A 229 20.25 -0.42 -10.99
N GLY A 230 20.07 -1.74 -11.01
CA GLY A 230 21.15 -2.74 -10.99
C GLY A 230 21.80 -2.98 -9.63
N TYR A 231 21.19 -2.57 -8.52
CA TYR A 231 21.74 -2.77 -7.18
C TYR A 231 21.44 -4.15 -6.62
N ILE A 232 20.31 -4.75 -6.96
CA ILE A 232 19.91 -6.08 -6.53
C ILE A 232 19.44 -6.92 -7.73
N SER A 233 19.39 -8.24 -7.57
CA SER A 233 18.74 -9.15 -8.52
C SER A 233 17.21 -8.97 -8.47
N TYR A 234 16.50 -9.63 -9.39
CA TYR A 234 15.06 -9.52 -9.49
C TYR A 234 14.35 -9.84 -8.16
N PRO A 235 13.50 -8.93 -7.62
CA PRO A 235 13.01 -9.06 -6.26
C PRO A 235 11.76 -9.94 -6.10
N ARG A 236 11.22 -10.47 -7.19
CA ARG A 236 10.07 -11.39 -7.16
C ARG A 236 10.55 -12.80 -7.42
N THR A 237 10.68 -13.57 -6.35
CA THR A 237 11.10 -14.96 -6.38
C THR A 237 10.55 -15.70 -5.16
N GLU A 238 10.09 -16.93 -5.38
CA GLU A 238 9.71 -17.86 -4.31
C GLU A 238 10.88 -18.75 -3.88
N THR A 239 11.98 -18.74 -4.65
CA THR A 239 13.16 -19.59 -4.44
C THR A 239 13.99 -19.13 -3.25
N THR A 240 14.34 -20.08 -2.38
CA THR A 240 15.26 -19.90 -1.22
C THR A 240 16.52 -20.75 -1.33
N HIS A 241 16.85 -21.21 -2.53
CA HIS A 241 17.98 -22.07 -2.84
C HIS A 241 18.81 -21.47 -3.97
N TYR A 242 20.12 -21.34 -3.78
CA TYR A 242 21.00 -20.90 -4.88
C TYR A 242 21.26 -22.06 -5.83
N PRO A 243 21.19 -21.83 -7.16
CA PRO A 243 21.60 -22.82 -8.15
C PRO A 243 23.05 -23.28 -7.91
N GLU A 244 23.37 -24.53 -8.26
CA GLU A 244 24.71 -25.08 -8.02
C GLU A 244 25.83 -24.28 -8.70
N ASN A 245 25.53 -23.68 -9.85
CA ASN A 245 26.48 -22.87 -10.64
C ASN A 245 26.45 -21.37 -10.28
N PHE A 246 25.74 -20.97 -9.22
CA PHE A 246 25.65 -19.57 -8.84
C PHE A 246 26.99 -19.08 -8.26
N ASP A 247 27.55 -18.03 -8.85
CA ASP A 247 28.78 -17.41 -8.34
C ASP A 247 28.50 -16.57 -7.09
N LEU A 248 28.60 -17.20 -5.92
CA LEU A 248 28.42 -16.54 -4.63
C LEU A 248 29.56 -15.57 -4.28
N LYS A 249 30.72 -15.73 -4.91
CA LYS A 249 31.92 -14.93 -4.59
C LYS A 249 31.88 -13.56 -5.27
N GLU A 250 31.30 -13.45 -6.46
CA GLU A 250 31.31 -12.17 -7.17
C GLU A 250 30.45 -11.11 -6.46
N PRO A 251 29.17 -11.36 -6.08
CA PRO A 251 28.43 -10.42 -5.26
C PRO A 251 29.13 -10.09 -3.93
N LEU A 252 29.80 -11.07 -3.33
CA LEU A 252 30.56 -10.87 -2.09
C LEU A 252 31.75 -9.94 -2.28
N ARG A 253 32.52 -10.08 -3.39
CA ARG A 253 33.64 -9.17 -3.71
C ARG A 253 33.19 -7.74 -3.88
N GLN A 254 32.03 -7.51 -4.49
CA GLN A 254 31.45 -6.18 -4.65
C GLN A 254 31.22 -5.48 -3.29
N GLN A 255 31.04 -6.24 -2.22
CA GLN A 255 30.79 -5.73 -0.88
C GLN A 255 32.06 -5.53 -0.02
N ALA A 256 33.24 -5.91 -0.52
CA ALA A 256 34.50 -5.96 0.25
C ALA A 256 34.98 -4.60 0.79
N ASN A 257 34.52 -3.50 0.23
CA ASN A 257 34.96 -2.14 0.60
C ASN A 257 33.91 -1.36 1.42
N ASN A 258 32.75 -1.94 1.70
CA ASN A 258 31.72 -1.25 2.45
C ASN A 258 32.03 -1.28 3.96
N PRO A 259 32.15 -0.13 4.64
CA PRO A 259 32.59 -0.06 6.05
C PRO A 259 31.72 -0.83 7.02
N TYR A 260 30.45 -1.07 6.70
CA TYR A 260 29.48 -1.76 7.59
C TYR A 260 29.71 -3.27 7.69
N TRP A 261 30.39 -3.91 6.71
CA TRP A 261 30.58 -5.37 6.66
C TRP A 261 31.89 -5.82 6.00
N ALA A 262 32.79 -4.89 5.69
CA ALA A 262 34.05 -5.19 4.98
C ALA A 262 34.91 -6.24 5.69
N GLU A 263 34.98 -6.22 7.02
CA GLU A 263 35.79 -7.17 7.79
C GLU A 263 35.24 -8.58 7.63
N THR A 264 33.95 -8.79 7.82
CA THR A 264 33.30 -10.10 7.65
C THR A 264 33.43 -10.60 6.21
N VAL A 265 33.24 -9.72 5.23
CA VAL A 265 33.38 -10.08 3.81
C VAL A 265 34.79 -10.49 3.46
N LYS A 266 35.82 -9.77 3.92
CA LYS A 266 37.22 -10.12 3.70
C LYS A 266 37.61 -11.45 4.37
N ALA A 267 37.09 -11.69 5.57
CA ALA A 267 37.29 -12.98 6.25
C ALA A 267 36.69 -14.13 5.43
N LEU A 268 35.42 -13.99 4.97
CA LEU A 268 34.76 -15.00 4.14
C LEU A 268 35.49 -15.26 2.80
N LEU A 269 36.05 -14.22 2.19
CA LEU A 269 36.81 -14.37 0.94
C LEU A 269 38.15 -15.05 1.14
N SER A 270 38.81 -14.87 2.31
CA SER A 270 40.12 -15.45 2.63
C SER A 270 40.03 -16.87 3.21
N GLU A 271 39.09 -17.09 4.13
CA GLU A 271 38.92 -18.37 4.84
C GLU A 271 38.03 -19.37 4.09
N GLY A 272 37.20 -18.84 3.17
CA GLY A 272 36.21 -19.59 2.41
C GLY A 272 34.77 -19.36 2.89
N VAL A 273 33.83 -19.41 1.95
CA VAL A 273 32.40 -19.27 2.23
C VAL A 273 31.80 -20.59 2.68
N ASN A 274 30.90 -20.54 3.65
CA ASN A 274 30.10 -21.71 4.00
C ASN A 274 29.08 -21.98 2.88
N ARG A 275 28.81 -23.24 2.60
CA ARG A 275 27.75 -23.62 1.65
C ARG A 275 26.40 -23.14 2.18
N PRO A 276 25.64 -22.36 1.42
CA PRO A 276 24.31 -21.94 1.84
C PRO A 276 23.41 -23.14 2.21
N ARG A 277 22.49 -22.91 3.13
CA ARG A 277 21.53 -23.94 3.51
C ARG A 277 20.67 -24.33 2.32
N LYS A 278 20.35 -25.62 2.21
CA LYS A 278 19.43 -26.12 1.19
C LYS A 278 18.02 -25.63 1.48
N GLY A 279 17.50 -24.75 0.64
CA GLY A 279 16.14 -24.25 0.65
C GLY A 279 15.25 -24.94 -0.38
N HIS A 280 14.19 -24.26 -0.76
CA HIS A 280 13.25 -24.66 -1.82
C HIS A 280 13.64 -23.97 -3.13
N ASP A 281 13.65 -24.71 -4.21
CA ASP A 281 13.78 -24.20 -5.57
C ASP A 281 12.41 -24.23 -6.22
N ALA A 282 11.85 -23.05 -6.50
CA ALA A 282 10.54 -22.89 -7.13
C ALA A 282 10.63 -22.98 -8.67
N GLY A 283 11.86 -23.03 -9.23
CA GLY A 283 12.07 -23.01 -10.68
C GLY A 283 11.87 -21.65 -11.33
N ASP A 284 11.81 -20.60 -10.54
CA ASP A 284 11.73 -19.20 -10.95
C ASP A 284 13.13 -18.53 -10.91
N HIS A 285 13.24 -17.30 -10.41
CA HIS A 285 14.51 -16.61 -10.25
C HIS A 285 15.36 -17.14 -9.10
N PRO A 286 16.69 -16.96 -9.15
CA PRO A 286 17.54 -17.10 -7.98
C PRO A 286 17.08 -16.19 -6.81
N PRO A 287 17.51 -16.50 -5.57
CA PRO A 287 17.23 -15.65 -4.43
C PRO A 287 17.70 -14.21 -4.61
N ILE A 288 17.04 -13.27 -3.92
CA ILE A 288 17.37 -11.85 -3.97
C ILE A 288 18.80 -11.64 -3.44
N THR A 289 19.64 -11.04 -4.27
CA THR A 289 21.09 -10.91 -4.05
C THR A 289 21.54 -9.49 -4.37
N PRO A 290 22.46 -8.88 -3.58
CA PRO A 290 23.08 -7.61 -3.96
C PRO A 290 23.99 -7.83 -5.19
N MET A 291 23.81 -7.01 -6.23
CA MET A 291 24.54 -7.17 -7.50
C MET A 291 25.70 -6.18 -7.64
N ARG A 292 25.65 -5.06 -6.96
CA ARG A 292 26.74 -4.08 -6.89
C ARG A 292 26.76 -3.36 -5.55
N ALA A 293 27.92 -2.80 -5.19
CA ALA A 293 28.06 -1.98 -4.00
C ALA A 293 27.21 -0.70 -4.08
N ALA A 294 26.70 -0.25 -2.95
CA ALA A 294 25.99 1.01 -2.80
C ALA A 294 26.35 1.67 -1.46
N THR A 295 26.12 2.97 -1.39
CA THR A 295 26.26 3.78 -0.19
C THR A 295 24.93 4.38 0.23
N GLU A 296 24.81 4.77 1.50
CA GLU A 296 23.63 5.45 2.01
C GLU A 296 23.35 6.77 1.27
N ALA A 297 24.42 7.48 0.87
CA ALA A 297 24.30 8.73 0.12
C ALA A 297 23.70 8.55 -1.28
N GLU A 298 23.94 7.40 -1.92
CA GLU A 298 23.39 7.08 -3.25
C GLU A 298 21.93 6.67 -3.20
N LEU A 299 21.55 5.82 -2.24
CA LEU A 299 20.22 5.23 -2.18
C LEU A 299 19.24 6.03 -1.31
N GLY A 300 19.76 6.72 -0.30
CA GLY A 300 18.97 7.50 0.67
C GLY A 300 17.98 6.68 1.47
N GLY A 301 17.60 7.17 2.64
CA GLY A 301 16.48 6.72 3.48
C GLY A 301 16.08 5.24 3.38
N ASP A 302 14.84 5.00 2.96
CA ASP A 302 14.29 3.63 2.88
C ASP A 302 14.97 2.76 1.82
N GLY A 303 15.53 3.39 0.75
CA GLY A 303 16.29 2.64 -0.26
C GLY A 303 17.53 1.99 0.32
N TRP A 304 18.30 2.75 1.12
CA TRP A 304 19.46 2.22 1.82
C TRP A 304 19.09 1.16 2.86
N ARG A 305 18.09 1.40 3.69
CA ARG A 305 17.65 0.46 4.74
C ARG A 305 17.26 -0.91 4.17
N LEU A 306 16.54 -0.93 3.04
CA LEU A 306 16.17 -2.17 2.38
C LEU A 306 17.40 -2.85 1.73
N TYR A 307 18.25 -2.08 1.04
CA TYR A 307 19.49 -2.60 0.43
C TYR A 307 20.46 -3.14 1.49
N GLU A 308 20.63 -2.43 2.60
CA GLU A 308 21.45 -2.89 3.73
C GLU A 308 20.93 -4.23 4.28
N TYR A 309 19.63 -4.37 4.48
CA TYR A 309 19.03 -5.62 4.92
C TYR A 309 19.30 -6.76 3.94
N ILE A 310 19.05 -6.56 2.65
CA ILE A 310 19.28 -7.56 1.59
C ILE A 310 20.74 -8.00 1.58
N THR A 311 21.66 -7.05 1.68
CA THR A 311 23.10 -7.33 1.66
C THR A 311 23.55 -8.10 2.91
N ARG A 312 23.12 -7.68 4.10
CA ARG A 312 23.41 -8.38 5.36
C ARG A 312 22.83 -9.79 5.34
N HIS A 313 21.63 -9.97 4.82
CA HIS A 313 21.00 -11.28 4.68
C HIS A 313 21.82 -12.20 3.76
N PHE A 314 22.22 -11.68 2.60
CA PHE A 314 23.09 -12.42 1.67
C PHE A 314 24.40 -12.87 2.34
N ILE A 315 25.12 -11.95 2.98
CA ILE A 315 26.38 -12.27 3.68
C ILE A 315 26.13 -13.31 4.78
N ALA A 316 25.04 -13.17 5.54
CA ALA A 316 24.66 -14.08 6.60
C ALA A 316 24.44 -15.53 6.11
N THR A 317 23.92 -15.71 4.89
CA THR A 317 23.76 -17.06 4.30
C THR A 317 25.09 -17.79 4.07
N LEU A 318 26.18 -17.03 3.94
CA LEU A 318 27.54 -17.52 3.69
C LEU A 318 28.39 -17.64 4.96
N CYS A 319 27.93 -17.10 6.09
CA CYS A 319 28.59 -17.20 7.39
C CYS A 319 28.37 -18.58 8.03
N ALA A 320 29.09 -18.85 9.11
CA ALA A 320 28.86 -20.03 9.95
C ALA A 320 27.57 -19.86 10.79
N ASP A 321 27.02 -20.95 11.29
CA ASP A 321 25.94 -20.95 12.27
C ASP A 321 26.42 -20.34 13.60
N CYS A 322 25.49 -19.67 14.32
CA CYS A 322 25.79 -19.18 15.66
C CYS A 322 25.78 -20.35 16.65
N LYS A 323 26.90 -20.60 17.31
CA LYS A 323 27.02 -21.63 18.33
C LYS A 323 26.98 -21.05 19.72
N TYR A 324 26.21 -21.66 20.58
CA TYR A 324 26.07 -21.24 21.97
C TYR A 324 25.93 -22.43 22.91
N LEU A 325 26.43 -22.25 24.12
CA LEU A 325 26.25 -23.19 25.21
C LEU A 325 24.96 -22.82 25.98
N GLN A 326 24.02 -23.72 26.04
CA GLN A 326 22.87 -23.61 26.91
C GLN A 326 23.11 -24.42 28.17
N THR A 327 23.18 -23.75 29.31
CA THR A 327 23.24 -24.34 30.62
C THR A 327 21.87 -24.32 31.24
N THR A 328 21.37 -25.47 31.64
CA THR A 328 20.09 -25.61 32.36
C THR A 328 20.40 -26.21 33.72
N ILE A 329 20.04 -25.50 34.77
CA ILE A 329 20.20 -25.94 36.16
C ILE A 329 18.83 -26.19 36.73
N SER A 330 18.58 -27.39 37.19
CA SER A 330 17.34 -27.76 37.91
C SER A 330 17.59 -27.72 39.39
N PHE A 331 16.69 -27.10 40.13
CA PHE A 331 16.71 -26.95 41.58
C PHE A 331 15.50 -27.64 42.23
N ILE A 332 15.71 -28.17 43.40
CA ILE A 332 14.62 -28.61 44.27
C ILE A 332 14.54 -27.67 45.49
N ILE A 333 13.40 -27.10 45.75
CA ILE A 333 13.10 -26.27 46.94
C ILE A 333 11.90 -26.91 47.63
N GLY A 334 12.17 -27.61 48.73
CA GLY A 334 11.15 -28.48 49.34
C GLY A 334 10.71 -29.60 48.35
N PRO A 335 9.40 -29.74 48.08
CA PRO A 335 8.90 -30.72 47.11
C PRO A 335 8.82 -30.19 45.66
N GLU A 336 9.10 -28.90 45.44
CA GLU A 336 8.87 -28.23 44.14
C GLU A 336 10.15 -28.09 43.33
N HIS A 337 10.02 -28.25 42.01
CA HIS A 337 11.11 -28.14 41.05
C HIS A 337 11.11 -26.77 40.39
N PHE A 338 12.31 -26.23 40.20
CA PHE A 338 12.57 -24.95 39.55
C PHE A 338 13.72 -25.09 38.58
N THR A 339 13.69 -24.30 37.53
CA THR A 339 14.71 -24.32 36.49
C THR A 339 15.27 -22.92 36.26
N CYS A 340 16.56 -22.84 35.99
CA CYS A 340 17.21 -21.65 35.52
C CYS A 340 17.98 -22.00 34.24
N VAL A 341 17.83 -21.18 33.20
CA VAL A 341 18.47 -21.37 31.90
C VAL A 341 19.37 -20.16 31.61
N GLY A 342 20.62 -20.44 31.26
CA GLY A 342 21.56 -19.43 30.78
C GLY A 342 22.11 -19.79 29.41
N LYS A 343 22.43 -18.81 28.63
CA LYS A 343 23.00 -18.99 27.29
C LYS A 343 24.28 -18.17 27.17
N MET A 344 25.35 -18.80 26.73
CA MET A 344 26.65 -18.19 26.47
C MET A 344 27.05 -18.43 25.01
N VAL A 345 27.27 -17.37 24.25
CA VAL A 345 27.66 -17.46 22.84
C VAL A 345 29.12 -17.95 22.79
N ILE A 346 29.36 -19.07 22.07
CA ILE A 346 30.68 -19.63 21.80
C ILE A 346 31.24 -18.98 20.53
N SER A 347 30.44 -18.93 19.48
CA SER A 347 30.80 -18.33 18.21
C SER A 347 29.60 -17.59 17.65
N PRO A 348 29.64 -16.27 17.41
CA PRO A 348 28.54 -15.50 16.93
C PRO A 348 28.09 -15.90 15.51
N GLY A 349 29.00 -16.35 14.65
CA GLY A 349 28.68 -16.74 13.28
C GLY A 349 27.91 -15.65 12.54
N PHE A 350 26.82 -16.01 11.85
CA PHE A 350 26.02 -15.07 11.07
C PHE A 350 25.37 -13.94 11.92
N THR A 351 25.25 -14.11 13.23
CA THR A 351 24.65 -13.07 14.10
C THR A 351 25.52 -11.84 14.26
N GLU A 352 26.78 -11.92 13.87
CA GLU A 352 27.68 -10.77 13.82
C GLU A 352 27.24 -9.78 12.73
N ILE A 353 26.81 -10.29 11.58
CA ILE A 353 26.32 -9.48 10.47
C ILE A 353 24.81 -9.14 10.60
N MET A 354 24.07 -9.96 11.34
CA MET A 354 22.65 -9.76 11.66
C MET A 354 22.45 -9.65 13.19
N PRO A 355 22.85 -8.53 13.82
CA PRO A 355 22.86 -8.41 15.29
C PRO A 355 21.45 -8.50 15.92
N TRP A 356 20.38 -8.17 15.18
CA TRP A 356 19.00 -8.38 15.62
C TRP A 356 18.60 -9.86 15.74
N GLN A 357 19.43 -10.76 15.21
CA GLN A 357 19.28 -12.20 15.33
C GLN A 357 20.16 -12.79 16.43
N SER A 358 20.95 -11.98 17.12
CA SER A 358 21.85 -12.45 18.19
C SER A 358 21.08 -13.13 19.31
N ILE A 359 21.74 -14.03 20.00
CA ILE A 359 21.20 -14.68 21.19
C ILE A 359 21.22 -13.64 22.32
N PRO A 360 20.08 -13.37 23.01
CA PRO A 360 20.09 -12.49 24.16
C PRO A 360 21.14 -12.96 25.17
N LEU A 361 21.96 -12.04 25.63
CA LEU A 361 22.87 -12.28 26.74
C LEU A 361 21.99 -12.43 27.99
N GLU A 362 21.79 -13.66 28.44
CA GLU A 362 21.17 -13.93 29.72
C GLU A 362 22.26 -13.86 30.82
N GLU A 363 21.82 -13.65 32.07
CA GLU A 363 22.75 -13.58 33.19
C GLU A 363 23.68 -14.80 33.23
N SER A 364 24.94 -14.53 33.54
CA SER A 364 25.92 -15.60 33.69
C SER A 364 25.50 -16.52 34.86
N LEU A 365 25.18 -17.76 34.53
CA LEU A 365 24.85 -18.72 35.57
C LEU A 365 26.10 -19.12 36.39
N PRO A 366 25.95 -19.35 37.69
CA PRO A 366 27.04 -19.81 38.51
C PRO A 366 27.56 -21.18 38.03
N ASN A 367 28.83 -21.40 38.25
CA ASN A 367 29.38 -22.72 38.05
C ASN A 367 29.02 -23.59 39.28
N CYS A 368 28.05 -24.46 39.14
CA CYS A 368 27.60 -25.34 40.20
C CYS A 368 27.52 -26.78 39.73
N GLU A 369 27.55 -27.69 40.70
CA GLU A 369 27.49 -29.14 40.48
C GLU A 369 26.24 -29.73 41.13
N LYS A 370 25.90 -30.95 40.72
CA LYS A 370 24.80 -31.67 41.31
C LYS A 370 25.05 -31.86 42.80
N GLY A 371 24.09 -31.44 43.60
CA GLY A 371 24.15 -31.54 45.07
C GLY A 371 24.53 -30.24 45.77
N ASP A 372 24.98 -29.21 45.04
CA ASP A 372 25.23 -27.89 45.62
C ASP A 372 23.96 -27.32 46.22
N VAL A 373 24.13 -26.54 47.29
CA VAL A 373 23.02 -25.94 48.01
C VAL A 373 23.14 -24.44 48.08
N PHE A 374 22.09 -23.74 47.73
CA PHE A 374 22.03 -22.31 47.76
C PHE A 374 20.94 -21.82 48.75
N PRO A 375 21.18 -20.74 49.51
CA PRO A 375 20.17 -20.17 50.35
C PRO A 375 19.06 -19.54 49.53
N VAL A 376 17.80 -19.85 49.84
CA VAL A 376 16.64 -19.24 49.25
C VAL A 376 16.43 -17.85 49.87
N SER A 377 16.55 -16.82 49.07
CA SER A 377 16.36 -15.43 49.54
C SER A 377 14.90 -15.03 49.55
N GLU A 378 14.12 -15.49 48.60
CA GLU A 378 12.71 -15.10 48.48
C GLU A 378 11.90 -16.15 47.72
N VAL A 379 10.68 -16.41 48.16
CA VAL A 379 9.65 -17.13 47.37
C VAL A 379 8.38 -16.30 47.35
N LYS A 380 7.94 -15.94 46.19
CA LYS A 380 6.72 -15.13 45.94
C LYS A 380 5.71 -15.91 45.12
N LEU A 381 4.44 -15.64 45.41
CA LEU A 381 3.33 -16.02 44.56
C LEU A 381 2.94 -14.81 43.71
N LEU A 382 3.12 -14.92 42.40
CA LEU A 382 2.76 -13.86 41.43
C LEU A 382 1.39 -14.19 40.85
N GLU A 383 0.46 -13.25 41.01
CA GLU A 383 -0.84 -13.30 40.36
C GLU A 383 -0.71 -12.66 38.98
N LYS A 384 -1.11 -13.35 37.95
CA LYS A 384 -1.10 -12.93 36.57
C LYS A 384 -2.42 -13.26 35.89
N GLN A 385 -2.69 -12.64 34.75
CA GLN A 385 -3.83 -12.96 33.90
C GLN A 385 -3.37 -13.37 32.51
N THR A 386 -4.10 -14.28 31.90
CA THR A 386 -3.93 -14.59 30.48
C THR A 386 -4.37 -13.40 29.65
N ASN A 387 -3.66 -13.09 28.59
CA ASN A 387 -3.97 -11.99 27.69
C ASN A 387 -4.44 -12.51 26.32
N PRO A 388 -5.33 -11.79 25.65
CA PRO A 388 -5.67 -12.10 24.27
C PRO A 388 -4.44 -11.91 23.36
N PRO A 389 -4.43 -12.54 22.19
CA PRO A 389 -3.42 -12.22 21.19
C PRO A 389 -3.55 -10.76 20.74
N ASP A 390 -2.46 -10.14 20.29
CA ASP A 390 -2.48 -8.84 19.63
C ASP A 390 -3.14 -8.93 18.23
N TYR A 391 -3.56 -7.79 17.67
CA TYR A 391 -3.96 -7.72 16.27
C TYR A 391 -2.82 -8.20 15.36
N LEU A 392 -3.18 -8.83 14.22
CA LEU A 392 -2.21 -9.29 13.25
C LEU A 392 -1.30 -8.14 12.80
N THR A 393 0.00 -8.37 12.80
CA THR A 393 0.94 -7.54 12.05
C THR A 393 0.86 -7.86 10.56
N GLU A 394 1.30 -6.94 9.70
CA GLU A 394 1.42 -7.24 8.27
C GLU A 394 2.32 -8.46 8.02
N ALA A 395 3.39 -8.61 8.79
CA ALA A 395 4.29 -9.77 8.71
C ALA A 395 3.59 -11.09 9.02
N GLU A 396 2.74 -11.12 10.06
CA GLU A 396 1.91 -12.30 10.38
C GLU A 396 0.89 -12.59 9.29
N LEU A 397 0.26 -11.55 8.72
CA LEU A 397 -0.70 -11.70 7.63
C LEU A 397 -0.03 -12.26 6.38
N ILE A 398 1.16 -11.77 6.00
CA ILE A 398 1.97 -12.32 4.90
C ILE A 398 2.21 -13.83 5.12
N THR A 399 2.62 -14.20 6.34
CA THR A 399 2.85 -15.61 6.69
C THR A 399 1.58 -16.47 6.58
N LEU A 400 0.42 -15.93 6.96
CA LEU A 400 -0.86 -16.64 6.82
C LEU A 400 -1.26 -16.80 5.35
N MET A 401 -1.07 -15.78 4.53
CA MET A 401 -1.34 -15.83 3.09
C MET A 401 -0.47 -16.89 2.40
N GLU A 402 0.83 -16.90 2.69
CA GLU A 402 1.77 -17.91 2.20
C GLU A 402 1.35 -19.32 2.66
N LYS A 403 1.11 -19.51 3.95
CA LYS A 403 0.70 -20.81 4.54
C LYS A 403 -0.55 -21.39 3.90
N HIS A 404 -1.51 -20.55 3.55
CA HIS A 404 -2.77 -20.96 2.93
C HIS A 404 -2.73 -20.96 1.41
N GLY A 405 -1.61 -20.56 0.80
CA GLY A 405 -1.42 -20.53 -0.65
C GLY A 405 -2.40 -19.59 -1.35
N ILE A 406 -2.62 -18.40 -0.79
CA ILE A 406 -3.42 -17.33 -1.39
C ILE A 406 -2.55 -16.12 -1.70
N GLY A 407 -2.64 -15.67 -2.95
CA GLY A 407 -1.74 -14.67 -3.49
C GLY A 407 -0.40 -15.26 -3.91
N THR A 408 0.29 -14.53 -4.76
CA THR A 408 1.65 -14.81 -5.22
C THR A 408 2.59 -13.76 -4.65
N ASP A 409 3.90 -13.95 -4.79
CA ASP A 409 4.93 -12.96 -4.48
C ASP A 409 4.61 -11.56 -5.07
N ALA A 410 4.07 -11.51 -6.29
CA ALA A 410 3.65 -10.28 -6.96
C ALA A 410 2.38 -9.66 -6.35
N SER A 411 1.43 -10.47 -5.88
CA SER A 411 0.07 -10.00 -5.54
C SER A 411 -0.17 -9.80 -4.04
N ILE A 412 0.57 -10.47 -3.15
CA ILE A 412 0.44 -10.32 -1.68
C ILE A 412 0.52 -8.84 -1.23
N PRO A 413 1.51 -8.04 -1.68
CA PRO A 413 1.59 -6.63 -1.28
C PRO A 413 0.36 -5.82 -1.72
N VAL A 414 -0.16 -6.11 -2.90
CA VAL A 414 -1.33 -5.42 -3.47
C VAL A 414 -2.60 -5.73 -2.66
N HIS A 415 -2.82 -6.99 -2.30
CA HIS A 415 -4.01 -7.38 -1.52
C HIS A 415 -4.01 -6.75 -0.12
N ILE A 416 -2.87 -6.73 0.57
CA ILE A 416 -2.72 -6.09 1.88
C ILE A 416 -2.95 -4.57 1.76
N ASN A 417 -2.37 -3.93 0.75
CA ASN A 417 -2.58 -2.51 0.50
C ASN A 417 -4.05 -2.20 0.20
N ASN A 418 -4.72 -3.04 -0.60
CA ASN A 418 -6.12 -2.83 -0.98
C ASN A 418 -7.07 -2.85 0.22
N ILE A 419 -6.93 -3.79 1.17
CA ILE A 419 -7.79 -3.81 2.37
C ILE A 419 -7.60 -2.56 3.23
N CYS A 420 -6.40 -1.97 3.24
CA CYS A 420 -6.12 -0.70 3.92
C CYS A 420 -6.73 0.49 3.16
N GLN A 421 -6.51 0.59 1.84
CA GLN A 421 -7.03 1.68 1.02
C GLN A 421 -8.55 1.71 0.93
N ARG A 422 -9.21 0.56 0.99
CA ARG A 422 -10.68 0.42 1.01
C ARG A 422 -11.28 0.72 2.38
N ASN A 423 -10.46 1.09 3.36
CA ASN A 423 -10.90 1.36 4.73
C ASN A 423 -11.54 0.14 5.42
N TYR A 424 -11.12 -1.07 5.06
CA TYR A 424 -11.54 -2.29 5.75
C TYR A 424 -10.67 -2.58 6.97
N VAL A 425 -9.43 -2.11 6.93
CA VAL A 425 -8.43 -2.25 7.99
C VAL A 425 -7.69 -0.92 8.16
N THR A 426 -7.35 -0.58 9.39
CA THR A 426 -6.44 0.52 9.73
C THR A 426 -5.10 -0.04 10.19
N VAL A 427 -4.01 0.61 9.77
CA VAL A 427 -2.66 0.23 10.21
C VAL A 427 -2.30 1.04 11.45
N GLU A 428 -2.17 0.36 12.59
CA GLU A 428 -1.77 0.94 13.87
C GLU A 428 -0.24 0.85 14.10
N SER A 429 0.22 1.35 15.23
CA SER A 429 1.62 1.27 15.65
C SER A 429 2.15 -0.17 15.61
N GLY A 430 3.38 -0.37 15.14
CA GLY A 430 3.96 -1.70 14.93
C GLY A 430 3.41 -2.45 13.72
N ARG A 431 2.84 -1.72 12.76
CA ARG A 431 2.23 -2.28 11.53
C ARG A 431 1.13 -3.31 11.83
N ARG A 432 0.37 -3.10 12.92
CA ARG A 432 -0.78 -3.94 13.31
C ARG A 432 -2.01 -3.56 12.49
N LEU A 433 -2.72 -4.56 12.06
CA LEU A 433 -3.90 -4.46 11.19
C LEU A 433 -5.18 -4.62 12.02
N LYS A 434 -5.83 -3.49 12.30
CA LYS A 434 -7.10 -3.48 13.05
C LYS A 434 -8.27 -3.32 12.10
N PRO A 435 -9.20 -4.30 12.04
CA PRO A 435 -10.38 -4.19 11.21
C PRO A 435 -11.25 -3.00 11.61
N THR A 436 -11.83 -2.33 10.62
CA THR A 436 -12.87 -1.32 10.80
C THR A 436 -14.24 -1.97 10.94
N ASN A 437 -15.24 -1.21 11.39
CA ASN A 437 -16.62 -1.71 11.42
C ASN A 437 -17.09 -2.21 10.05
N LEU A 438 -16.70 -1.51 8.97
CA LEU A 438 -17.03 -1.94 7.62
C LEU A 438 -16.37 -3.28 7.27
N GLY A 439 -15.09 -3.44 7.58
CA GLY A 439 -14.37 -4.69 7.34
C GLY A 439 -14.97 -5.87 8.11
N ILE A 440 -15.32 -5.65 9.39
CA ILE A 440 -15.94 -6.68 10.24
C ILE A 440 -17.30 -7.10 9.69
N VAL A 441 -18.18 -6.14 9.38
CA VAL A 441 -19.53 -6.43 8.87
C VAL A 441 -19.49 -7.12 7.52
N LEU A 442 -18.56 -6.73 6.63
CA LEU A 442 -18.39 -7.40 5.34
C LEU A 442 -18.01 -8.87 5.51
N VAL A 443 -17.01 -9.17 6.34
CA VAL A 443 -16.57 -10.56 6.58
C VAL A 443 -17.67 -11.39 7.23
N HIS A 444 -18.30 -10.87 8.29
CA HIS A 444 -19.40 -11.55 8.96
C HIS A 444 -20.60 -11.76 8.03
N GLY A 445 -20.89 -10.77 7.18
CA GLY A 445 -21.96 -10.86 6.19
C GLY A 445 -21.70 -11.93 5.12
N TYR A 446 -20.50 -11.95 4.55
CA TYR A 446 -20.11 -13.02 3.63
C TYR A 446 -20.15 -14.38 4.31
N TYR A 447 -19.61 -14.48 5.53
CA TYR A 447 -19.60 -15.74 6.28
C TYR A 447 -21.00 -16.26 6.60
N LYS A 448 -21.95 -15.36 6.91
CA LYS A 448 -23.35 -15.67 7.16
C LYS A 448 -24.07 -16.19 5.90
N ILE A 449 -23.74 -15.63 4.74
CA ILE A 449 -24.34 -16.02 3.45
C ILE A 449 -23.67 -17.28 2.91
N ASP A 450 -22.35 -17.23 2.72
CA ASP A 450 -21.53 -18.34 2.19
C ASP A 450 -20.09 -18.21 2.73
N ALA A 451 -19.75 -19.04 3.72
CA ALA A 451 -18.45 -19.02 4.36
C ALA A 451 -17.27 -19.17 3.38
N GLU A 452 -17.46 -19.86 2.27
CA GLU A 452 -16.42 -20.07 1.26
C GLU A 452 -16.00 -18.80 0.54
N LEU A 453 -16.80 -17.72 0.59
CA LEU A 453 -16.41 -16.41 0.05
C LEU A 453 -15.31 -15.73 0.87
N VAL A 454 -15.15 -16.15 2.13
CA VAL A 454 -14.15 -15.61 3.08
C VAL A 454 -13.01 -16.58 3.32
N LEU A 455 -13.31 -17.88 3.35
CA LEU A 455 -12.30 -18.89 3.63
C LEU A 455 -11.27 -18.99 2.50
N PRO A 456 -9.99 -19.23 2.80
CA PRO A 456 -8.93 -19.27 1.77
C PRO A 456 -9.00 -20.52 0.90
N THR A 457 -9.84 -21.51 1.23
CA THR A 457 -9.88 -22.85 0.59
C THR A 457 -10.15 -22.80 -0.91
N ILE A 458 -11.19 -22.04 -1.33
CA ILE A 458 -11.50 -21.91 -2.75
C ILE A 458 -10.38 -21.22 -3.51
N ARG A 459 -9.88 -20.09 -2.97
CA ARG A 459 -8.78 -19.37 -3.63
C ARG A 459 -7.54 -20.24 -3.73
N SER A 460 -7.17 -20.95 -2.68
CA SER A 460 -6.05 -21.90 -2.71
C SER A 460 -6.23 -23.00 -3.77
N ALA A 461 -7.45 -23.52 -3.93
CA ALA A 461 -7.76 -24.48 -4.96
C ALA A 461 -7.61 -23.88 -6.38
N VAL A 462 -8.08 -22.66 -6.59
CA VAL A 462 -7.91 -21.93 -7.86
C VAL A 462 -6.43 -21.70 -8.17
N GLU A 463 -5.61 -21.24 -7.19
CA GLU A 463 -4.17 -21.05 -7.40
C GLU A 463 -3.46 -22.36 -7.82
N LYS A 464 -3.85 -23.49 -7.24
CA LYS A 464 -3.32 -24.80 -7.65
C LYS A 464 -3.68 -25.13 -9.10
N GLN A 465 -4.91 -24.83 -9.53
CA GLN A 465 -5.33 -25.05 -10.92
C GLN A 465 -4.57 -24.12 -11.89
N LEU A 466 -4.37 -22.85 -11.52
CA LEU A 466 -3.58 -21.91 -12.30
C LEU A 466 -2.11 -22.38 -12.45
N ASN A 467 -1.52 -22.94 -11.39
CA ASN A 467 -0.19 -23.52 -11.46
C ASN A 467 -0.15 -24.77 -12.37
N LEU A 468 -1.21 -25.58 -12.43
CA LEU A 468 -1.29 -26.69 -13.38
C LEU A 468 -1.38 -26.21 -14.83
N ILE A 469 -2.04 -25.07 -15.10
CA ILE A 469 -2.00 -24.44 -16.43
C ILE A 469 -0.56 -24.02 -16.78
N ALA A 470 0.12 -23.33 -15.87
CA ALA A 470 1.52 -22.89 -16.09
C ALA A 470 2.47 -24.07 -16.37
N GLN A 471 2.21 -25.23 -15.76
CA GLN A 471 2.96 -26.48 -16.02
C GLN A 471 2.51 -27.24 -17.28
N GLY A 472 1.52 -26.76 -18.01
CA GLY A 472 0.95 -27.45 -19.16
C GLY A 472 0.13 -28.71 -18.82
N LYS A 473 -0.24 -28.92 -17.55
CA LYS A 473 -0.98 -30.09 -17.05
C LYS A 473 -2.49 -29.90 -17.00
N ALA A 474 -2.98 -28.68 -17.13
CA ALA A 474 -4.40 -28.36 -17.16
C ALA A 474 -4.73 -27.46 -18.36
N ASN A 475 -5.93 -27.61 -18.91
CA ASN A 475 -6.40 -26.80 -20.02
C ASN A 475 -6.93 -25.45 -19.48
N TYR A 476 -6.43 -24.33 -20.02
CA TYR A 476 -6.82 -22.97 -19.68
C TYR A 476 -8.34 -22.77 -19.73
N GLN A 477 -8.97 -23.10 -20.86
CA GLN A 477 -10.40 -22.84 -21.08
C GLN A 477 -11.28 -23.60 -20.09
N GLN A 478 -10.97 -24.86 -19.86
CA GLN A 478 -11.73 -25.70 -18.91
C GLN A 478 -11.64 -25.18 -17.47
N VAL A 479 -10.45 -24.80 -17.03
CA VAL A 479 -10.25 -24.24 -15.67
C VAL A 479 -10.99 -22.92 -15.52
N LEU A 480 -10.90 -22.03 -16.51
CA LEU A 480 -11.58 -20.74 -16.52
C LEU A 480 -13.10 -20.91 -16.45
N GLU A 481 -13.69 -21.69 -17.36
CA GLU A 481 -15.13 -21.90 -17.43
C GLU A 481 -15.68 -22.59 -16.17
N HIS A 482 -15.00 -23.61 -15.67
CA HIS A 482 -15.40 -24.31 -14.46
C HIS A 482 -15.40 -23.39 -13.24
N THR A 483 -14.33 -22.59 -13.07
CA THR A 483 -14.21 -21.66 -11.93
C THR A 483 -15.26 -20.55 -12.04
N LEU A 484 -15.46 -19.98 -13.22
CA LEU A 484 -16.49 -18.96 -13.43
C LEU A 484 -17.91 -19.49 -13.17
N ASP A 485 -18.21 -20.75 -13.53
CA ASP A 485 -19.51 -21.35 -13.25
C ASP A 485 -19.76 -21.52 -11.73
N ILE A 486 -18.74 -21.95 -10.98
CA ILE A 486 -18.81 -22.01 -9.51
C ILE A 486 -19.13 -20.63 -8.95
N PHE A 487 -18.35 -19.60 -9.32
CA PHE A 487 -18.54 -18.25 -8.78
C PHE A 487 -19.83 -17.59 -9.27
N LYS A 488 -20.31 -17.92 -10.46
CA LYS A 488 -21.62 -17.47 -10.96
C LYS A 488 -22.76 -17.98 -10.08
N ARG A 489 -22.74 -19.27 -9.71
CA ARG A 489 -23.72 -19.83 -8.76
C ARG A 489 -23.64 -19.19 -7.38
N LYS A 490 -22.43 -19.00 -6.86
CA LYS A 490 -22.21 -18.29 -5.60
C LYS A 490 -22.69 -16.83 -5.65
N PHE A 491 -22.48 -16.15 -6.76
CA PHE A 491 -22.96 -14.78 -6.96
C PHE A 491 -24.50 -14.69 -6.94
N HIS A 492 -25.19 -15.56 -7.65
CA HIS A 492 -26.65 -15.59 -7.60
C HIS A 492 -27.17 -15.88 -6.18
N TYR A 493 -26.57 -16.86 -5.50
CA TYR A 493 -26.93 -17.16 -4.12
C TYR A 493 -26.65 -15.96 -3.18
N PHE A 494 -25.54 -15.25 -3.39
CA PHE A 494 -25.21 -14.04 -2.65
C PHE A 494 -26.25 -12.92 -2.87
N VAL A 495 -26.67 -12.70 -4.12
CA VAL A 495 -27.69 -11.72 -4.46
C VAL A 495 -29.02 -12.05 -3.78
N ASP A 496 -29.44 -13.29 -3.85
CA ASP A 496 -30.70 -13.75 -3.27
C ASP A 496 -30.70 -13.69 -1.73
N SER A 497 -29.54 -13.86 -1.11
CA SER A 497 -29.34 -13.91 0.35
C SER A 497 -28.81 -12.60 0.94
N ILE A 498 -28.75 -11.52 0.18
CA ILE A 498 -28.12 -10.24 0.61
C ILE A 498 -28.75 -9.64 1.88
N ALA A 499 -30.03 -9.96 2.16
CA ALA A 499 -30.72 -9.53 3.36
C ALA A 499 -29.97 -9.93 4.65
N GLY A 500 -29.29 -11.09 4.66
CA GLY A 500 -28.49 -11.52 5.79
C GLY A 500 -27.30 -10.62 6.12
N MET A 501 -26.68 -10.01 5.10
CA MET A 501 -25.65 -9.00 5.30
C MET A 501 -26.25 -7.63 5.65
N ASP A 502 -27.39 -7.28 5.05
CA ASP A 502 -28.07 -6.01 5.27
C ASP A 502 -28.50 -5.83 6.74
N GLU A 503 -28.97 -6.89 7.40
CA GLU A 503 -29.26 -6.89 8.85
C GLU A 503 -28.03 -6.47 9.69
N LEU A 504 -26.83 -6.93 9.33
CA LEU A 504 -25.59 -6.57 10.02
C LEU A 504 -25.18 -5.12 9.71
N MET A 505 -25.44 -4.66 8.49
CA MET A 505 -25.21 -3.27 8.08
C MET A 505 -26.12 -2.31 8.85
N GLU A 506 -27.40 -2.63 9.06
CA GLU A 506 -28.34 -1.81 9.81
C GLU A 506 -27.93 -1.57 11.26
N VAL A 507 -27.33 -2.57 11.90
CA VAL A 507 -26.81 -2.44 13.27
C VAL A 507 -25.60 -1.52 13.33
N SER A 508 -24.77 -1.51 12.30
CA SER A 508 -23.46 -0.83 12.29
C SER A 508 -23.46 0.53 11.63
N PHE A 509 -24.43 0.80 10.75
CA PHE A 509 -24.48 2.01 9.92
C PHE A 509 -25.84 2.67 9.97
N SER A 510 -25.85 4.01 9.91
CA SER A 510 -27.08 4.80 9.95
C SER A 510 -27.76 4.87 8.59
N PRO A 511 -29.09 4.77 8.52
CA PRO A 511 -29.83 4.95 7.29
C PRO A 511 -29.54 6.30 6.62
N LEU A 512 -29.59 6.33 5.30
CA LEU A 512 -29.28 7.52 4.49
C LEU A 512 -30.14 8.73 4.93
N ALA A 513 -31.42 8.51 5.18
CA ALA A 513 -32.35 9.56 5.62
C ALA A 513 -32.04 10.15 7.00
N ALA A 514 -31.33 9.42 7.87
CA ALA A 514 -30.94 9.87 9.21
C ALA A 514 -29.59 10.59 9.25
N THR A 515 -28.78 10.50 8.18
CA THR A 515 -27.41 11.03 8.14
C THR A 515 -27.32 12.37 7.41
N GLY A 516 -26.27 13.14 7.69
CA GLY A 516 -25.93 14.38 7.01
C GLY A 516 -26.50 15.65 7.66
N LYS A 517 -26.03 16.80 7.16
CA LYS A 517 -26.46 18.14 7.61
C LYS A 517 -27.22 18.84 6.49
N PRO A 518 -28.27 19.61 6.78
CA PRO A 518 -28.96 20.43 5.77
C PRO A 518 -27.98 21.37 5.07
N LEU A 519 -28.01 21.41 3.73
CA LEU A 519 -27.10 22.28 2.96
C LEU A 519 -27.82 23.11 1.89
N SER A 520 -28.48 22.48 0.91
CA SER A 520 -29.09 23.15 -0.23
C SER A 520 -30.50 22.62 -0.47
N ARG A 521 -31.35 23.40 -1.14
CA ARG A 521 -32.74 23.02 -1.40
C ARG A 521 -32.87 22.19 -2.67
N CYS A 522 -33.71 21.19 -2.60
CA CYS A 522 -34.11 20.35 -3.72
C CYS A 522 -34.99 21.16 -4.70
N GLY A 523 -34.70 21.14 -5.98
CA GLY A 523 -35.50 21.82 -6.99
C GLY A 523 -36.91 21.23 -7.18
N LYS A 524 -37.10 19.93 -6.81
CA LYS A 524 -38.38 19.24 -6.96
C LYS A 524 -39.37 19.54 -5.82
N CYS A 525 -38.90 19.51 -4.58
CA CYS A 525 -39.79 19.66 -3.40
C CYS A 525 -39.46 20.89 -2.54
N HIS A 526 -38.47 21.66 -2.89
CA HIS A 526 -37.96 22.87 -2.21
C HIS A 526 -37.55 22.69 -0.74
N ARG A 527 -37.47 21.44 -0.24
CA ARG A 527 -36.95 21.12 1.10
C ARG A 527 -35.45 21.02 1.09
N PHE A 528 -34.84 21.22 2.26
CA PHE A 528 -33.39 21.07 2.41
C PHE A 528 -32.97 19.62 2.18
N MET A 529 -31.97 19.45 1.30
CA MET A 529 -31.26 18.21 1.11
C MET A 529 -30.13 18.08 2.16
N LYS A 530 -29.88 16.88 2.61
CA LYS A 530 -28.81 16.58 3.59
C LYS A 530 -27.51 16.34 2.87
N TYR A 531 -26.46 17.07 3.26
CA TYR A 531 -25.09 16.83 2.81
C TYR A 531 -24.44 15.74 3.64
N ILE A 532 -24.07 14.65 3.00
CA ILE A 532 -23.43 13.48 3.57
C ILE A 532 -21.96 13.54 3.20
N GLN A 533 -21.09 13.77 4.20
CA GLN A 533 -19.64 13.94 4.01
C GLN A 533 -18.90 12.63 3.88
N ALA A 534 -19.49 11.49 4.22
CA ALA A 534 -18.90 10.18 4.04
C ALA A 534 -18.57 9.92 2.56
N LYS A 535 -17.56 9.10 2.30
CA LYS A 535 -17.17 8.74 0.92
C LYS A 535 -18.13 7.69 0.34
N PRO A 536 -18.71 7.93 -0.85
CA PRO A 536 -18.63 9.16 -1.62
C PRO A 536 -19.51 10.28 -1.05
N SER A 537 -19.03 11.54 -1.07
CA SER A 537 -19.83 12.67 -0.64
C SER A 537 -21.01 12.89 -1.60
N ARG A 538 -22.19 13.20 -1.02
CA ARG A 538 -23.47 13.28 -1.76
C ARG A 538 -24.49 14.16 -1.06
N LEU A 539 -25.49 14.59 -1.82
CA LEU A 539 -26.70 15.21 -1.28
C LEU A 539 -27.86 14.22 -1.34
N HIS A 540 -28.64 14.12 -0.27
CA HIS A 540 -29.83 13.30 -0.20
C HIS A 540 -31.05 14.11 0.15
N CYS A 541 -32.10 14.02 -0.66
CA CYS A 541 -33.41 14.58 -0.38
C CYS A 541 -34.28 13.52 0.29
N SER A 542 -34.49 13.63 1.59
CA SER A 542 -35.29 12.62 2.34
C SER A 542 -36.78 12.64 1.97
N HIS A 543 -37.28 13.70 1.33
CA HIS A 543 -38.69 13.78 0.90
C HIS A 543 -38.93 13.13 -0.47
N CYS A 544 -38.01 13.36 -1.43
CA CYS A 544 -38.06 12.74 -2.76
C CYS A 544 -37.40 11.35 -2.81
N ASP A 545 -36.72 10.98 -1.76
CA ASP A 545 -35.87 9.77 -1.68
C ASP A 545 -34.83 9.68 -2.82
N GLU A 546 -34.26 10.83 -3.18
CA GLU A 546 -33.26 10.92 -4.26
C GLU A 546 -31.94 11.36 -3.74
N THR A 547 -30.88 10.74 -4.29
CA THR A 547 -29.49 11.01 -3.93
C THR A 547 -28.69 11.50 -5.12
N TYR A 548 -28.00 12.62 -4.94
CA TYR A 548 -27.18 13.29 -5.95
C TYR A 548 -25.70 13.19 -5.59
N SER A 549 -24.92 12.58 -6.46
CA SER A 549 -23.45 12.51 -6.31
C SER A 549 -22.85 13.91 -6.41
N LEU A 550 -21.74 14.12 -5.69
CA LEU A 550 -20.99 15.38 -5.67
C LEU A 550 -19.53 15.12 -6.08
N PRO A 551 -18.81 16.16 -6.54
CA PRO A 551 -17.39 16.05 -6.76
C PRO A 551 -16.65 15.65 -5.47
N GLN A 552 -15.73 14.69 -5.58
CA GLN A 552 -14.95 14.18 -4.45
C GLN A 552 -13.68 15.03 -4.20
N ASN A 553 -12.99 14.76 -3.09
CA ASN A 553 -11.70 15.36 -2.74
C ASN A 553 -11.68 16.89 -2.58
N GLY A 554 -12.83 17.48 -2.24
CA GLY A 554 -12.98 18.91 -1.98
C GLY A 554 -13.98 19.17 -0.86
N THR A 555 -14.20 20.45 -0.60
CA THR A 555 -15.24 20.93 0.33
C THR A 555 -16.44 21.42 -0.46
N ILE A 556 -17.63 21.13 0.03
CA ILE A 556 -18.90 21.58 -0.55
C ILE A 556 -19.52 22.62 0.39
N LYS A 557 -19.96 23.74 -0.18
CA LYS A 557 -20.68 24.82 0.53
C LYS A 557 -21.89 25.28 -0.30
N LEU A 558 -22.83 25.90 0.34
CA LEU A 558 -23.92 26.57 -0.37
C LEU A 558 -23.38 27.74 -1.21
N TYR A 559 -23.86 27.88 -2.44
CA TYR A 559 -23.45 28.94 -3.34
C TYR A 559 -24.45 30.09 -3.35
N LYS A 560 -24.35 31.01 -2.37
CA LYS A 560 -25.11 32.28 -2.27
C LYS A 560 -26.63 32.12 -2.44
N GLU A 561 -27.23 30.99 -2.09
CA GLU A 561 -28.65 30.68 -2.26
C GLU A 561 -29.19 30.85 -3.69
N LEU A 562 -28.32 30.80 -4.68
CA LEU A 562 -28.67 30.92 -6.09
C LEU A 562 -29.17 29.58 -6.64
N ARG A 563 -30.08 29.65 -7.62
CA ARG A 563 -30.71 28.47 -8.19
C ARG A 563 -30.37 28.27 -9.65
N CYS A 564 -30.41 27.02 -10.07
CA CYS A 564 -30.30 26.68 -11.47
C CYS A 564 -31.56 27.08 -12.25
N PRO A 565 -31.44 27.80 -13.37
CA PRO A 565 -32.60 28.21 -14.14
C PRO A 565 -33.31 27.07 -14.87
N LEU A 566 -32.73 25.88 -14.95
CA LEU A 566 -33.27 24.71 -15.63
C LEU A 566 -34.16 23.85 -14.73
N ASP A 567 -33.75 23.70 -13.45
CA ASP A 567 -34.31 22.68 -12.56
C ASP A 567 -34.60 23.16 -11.14
N ASP A 568 -34.39 24.45 -10.88
CA ASP A 568 -34.66 25.15 -9.60
C ASP A 568 -33.88 24.62 -8.38
N PHE A 569 -32.90 23.74 -8.58
CA PHE A 569 -31.99 23.29 -7.51
C PHE A 569 -31.08 24.42 -7.06
N GLU A 570 -30.94 24.58 -5.73
CA GLU A 570 -29.92 25.48 -5.17
C GLU A 570 -28.52 24.99 -5.51
N LEU A 571 -27.70 25.91 -6.04
CA LEU A 571 -26.32 25.64 -6.44
C LEU A 571 -25.43 25.43 -5.22
N VAL A 572 -24.49 24.55 -5.35
CA VAL A 572 -23.41 24.35 -4.37
C VAL A 572 -22.07 24.67 -4.97
N LEU A 573 -21.14 25.14 -4.14
CA LEU A 573 -19.76 25.45 -4.51
C LEU A 573 -18.85 24.32 -4.09
N TRP A 574 -18.15 23.72 -5.03
CA TRP A 574 -17.05 22.82 -4.75
C TRP A 574 -15.72 23.58 -4.73
N SER A 575 -14.82 23.23 -3.79
CA SER A 575 -13.47 23.82 -3.69
C SER A 575 -12.44 22.81 -3.25
N SER A 576 -11.30 22.77 -3.92
CA SER A 576 -10.15 21.94 -3.55
C SER A 576 -9.23 22.59 -2.50
N GLY A 577 -9.68 23.66 -1.84
CA GLY A 577 -8.96 24.41 -0.81
C GLY A 577 -8.65 25.85 -1.23
N SER A 578 -8.05 26.64 -0.31
CA SER A 578 -7.84 28.10 -0.49
C SER A 578 -6.94 28.46 -1.68
N ARG A 579 -6.02 27.59 -2.06
CA ARG A 579 -5.11 27.76 -3.21
C ARG A 579 -5.49 26.86 -4.41
N GLY A 580 -6.64 26.21 -4.34
CA GLY A 580 -7.11 25.28 -5.34
C GLY A 580 -8.19 25.87 -6.25
N LYS A 581 -8.74 25.02 -7.11
CA LYS A 581 -9.88 25.34 -7.95
C LYS A 581 -11.18 25.42 -7.13
N SER A 582 -12.10 26.26 -7.57
CA SER A 582 -13.48 26.30 -7.10
C SER A 582 -14.41 26.57 -8.27
N TYR A 583 -15.57 25.94 -8.26
CA TYR A 583 -16.62 26.17 -9.24
C TYR A 583 -18.00 25.84 -8.66
N PRO A 584 -19.05 26.54 -9.11
CA PRO A 584 -20.40 26.20 -8.76
C PRO A 584 -20.90 24.99 -9.55
N LEU A 585 -21.82 24.25 -8.97
CA LEU A 585 -22.54 23.17 -9.66
C LEU A 585 -23.98 23.06 -9.21
N CYS A 586 -24.85 22.73 -10.17
CA CYS A 586 -26.20 22.30 -9.88
C CYS A 586 -26.19 20.80 -9.54
N PRO A 587 -26.68 20.36 -8.36
CA PRO A 587 -26.69 18.94 -7.99
C PRO A 587 -27.46 18.07 -8.99
N TYR A 588 -28.54 18.56 -9.57
CA TYR A 588 -29.31 17.80 -10.55
C TYR A 588 -28.63 17.70 -11.89
N CYS A 589 -28.19 18.82 -12.50
CA CYS A 589 -27.49 18.83 -13.79
C CYS A 589 -26.18 18.03 -13.74
N TYR A 590 -25.47 18.03 -12.62
CA TYR A 590 -24.24 17.26 -12.40
C TYR A 590 -24.49 15.75 -12.53
N ASN A 591 -25.65 15.28 -12.12
CA ASN A 591 -26.06 13.88 -12.19
C ASN A 591 -26.87 13.54 -13.46
N HIS A 592 -27.59 14.53 -14.03
CA HIS A 592 -28.45 14.41 -15.19
C HIS A 592 -28.12 15.57 -16.17
N PRO A 593 -27.12 15.39 -17.03
CA PRO A 593 -26.67 16.45 -17.95
C PRO A 593 -27.81 16.94 -18.82
N PRO A 594 -28.08 18.27 -18.86
CA PRO A 594 -29.20 18.83 -19.62
C PRO A 594 -28.90 18.97 -21.12
N PHE A 595 -27.65 18.98 -21.53
CA PHE A 595 -27.21 19.20 -22.90
C PHE A 595 -26.42 18.01 -23.45
N ARG A 596 -26.48 17.80 -24.78
CA ARG A 596 -25.78 16.68 -25.45
C ARG A 596 -24.25 16.70 -25.26
N ASP A 597 -23.68 17.89 -25.16
CA ASP A 597 -22.24 18.10 -25.02
C ASP A 597 -21.74 17.93 -23.55
N MET A 598 -22.68 17.86 -22.62
CA MET A 598 -22.35 17.65 -21.21
C MET A 598 -22.36 16.16 -20.84
N LYS A 599 -21.38 15.76 -20.06
CA LYS A 599 -21.29 14.42 -19.48
C LYS A 599 -21.63 14.46 -17.98
N LYS A 600 -22.08 13.34 -17.43
CA LYS A 600 -22.27 13.21 -15.98
C LYS A 600 -20.97 13.57 -15.25
N GLY A 601 -21.08 14.39 -14.21
CA GLY A 601 -19.91 14.85 -13.44
C GLY A 601 -19.34 16.20 -13.88
N MET A 602 -19.96 16.88 -14.83
CA MET A 602 -19.57 18.25 -15.23
C MET A 602 -20.31 19.30 -14.40
N GLY A 603 -19.56 20.29 -13.88
CA GLY A 603 -20.10 21.42 -13.13
C GLY A 603 -20.60 22.56 -14.01
N CYS A 604 -21.05 23.68 -13.39
CA CYS A 604 -21.50 24.86 -14.13
C CYS A 604 -20.37 25.52 -14.95
N ASN A 605 -19.14 25.36 -14.58
CA ASN A 605 -17.94 25.79 -15.34
C ASN A 605 -17.74 25.02 -16.66
N GLU A 606 -18.55 24.04 -16.94
CA GLU A 606 -18.59 23.28 -18.20
C GLU A 606 -19.99 23.31 -18.86
N CYS A 607 -20.95 24.01 -18.23
CA CYS A 607 -22.31 24.10 -18.71
C CYS A 607 -22.41 25.11 -19.87
N THR A 608 -23.02 24.67 -20.96
CA THR A 608 -23.20 25.48 -22.19
C THR A 608 -24.51 26.28 -22.22
N HIS A 609 -25.21 26.45 -21.09
CA HIS A 609 -26.43 27.22 -21.01
C HIS A 609 -26.18 28.68 -21.43
N PRO A 610 -26.92 29.23 -22.42
CA PRO A 610 -26.60 30.53 -23.02
C PRO A 610 -26.84 31.74 -22.13
N THR A 611 -27.77 31.65 -21.18
CA THR A 611 -28.19 32.79 -20.33
C THR A 611 -27.98 32.56 -18.83
N CYS A 612 -27.50 31.38 -18.42
CA CYS A 612 -27.20 31.12 -17.01
C CYS A 612 -25.95 31.87 -16.57
N GLN A 613 -26.10 32.78 -15.61
CA GLN A 613 -25.00 33.61 -15.08
C GLN A 613 -23.81 32.81 -14.51
N HIS A 614 -23.96 31.49 -14.31
CA HIS A 614 -22.96 30.60 -13.72
C HIS A 614 -22.37 29.62 -14.75
N SER A 615 -22.86 29.69 -16.00
CA SER A 615 -22.44 28.79 -17.07
C SER A 615 -21.04 29.14 -17.64
N LEU A 616 -20.45 28.17 -18.30
CA LEU A 616 -19.25 28.39 -19.11
C LEU A 616 -19.45 29.49 -20.15
N SER A 617 -20.67 29.56 -20.75
CA SER A 617 -21.01 30.55 -21.77
C SER A 617 -20.98 32.00 -21.26
N MET A 618 -21.19 32.20 -19.95
CA MET A 618 -21.23 33.54 -19.33
C MET A 618 -19.96 33.89 -18.53
N LEU A 619 -19.19 32.89 -18.08
CA LEU A 619 -17.99 33.07 -17.25
C LEU A 619 -16.69 32.62 -17.92
N GLY A 620 -16.79 32.06 -19.11
CA GLY A 620 -15.61 31.69 -19.92
C GLY A 620 -14.93 32.92 -20.46
N ILE A 621 -13.60 33.02 -20.28
CA ILE A 621 -12.81 34.17 -20.75
C ILE A 621 -12.09 33.83 -22.05
N GLY A 622 -11.36 32.72 -22.09
CA GLY A 622 -10.60 32.34 -23.27
C GLY A 622 -9.99 30.96 -23.14
N GLN A 623 -9.32 30.53 -24.20
CA GLN A 623 -8.68 29.23 -24.25
C GLN A 623 -7.55 29.11 -23.20
N CYS A 624 -7.36 27.93 -22.64
CA CYS A 624 -6.31 27.70 -21.66
C CYS A 624 -4.91 27.82 -22.28
N VAL A 625 -4.03 28.52 -21.60
CA VAL A 625 -2.65 28.78 -22.06
C VAL A 625 -1.74 27.55 -22.07
N GLU A 626 -2.13 26.45 -21.44
CA GLU A 626 -1.32 25.22 -21.32
C GLU A 626 -1.96 23.97 -21.95
N CYS A 627 -3.29 23.86 -21.92
CA CYS A 627 -3.97 22.74 -22.55
C CYS A 627 -4.90 23.24 -23.66
N GLU A 628 -4.82 22.63 -24.82
CA GLU A 628 -5.55 23.04 -26.03
C GLU A 628 -7.07 22.79 -25.94
N ASN A 629 -7.55 22.05 -24.92
CA ASN A 629 -8.94 21.58 -24.80
C ASN A 629 -9.75 22.24 -23.68
N GLY A 630 -9.15 23.16 -22.94
CA GLY A 630 -9.78 23.80 -21.79
C GLY A 630 -10.02 25.28 -21.99
N VAL A 631 -11.03 25.80 -21.28
CA VAL A 631 -11.35 27.22 -21.21
C VAL A 631 -11.06 27.73 -19.80
N LEU A 632 -10.48 28.92 -19.69
CA LEU A 632 -10.30 29.62 -18.42
C LEU A 632 -11.62 30.29 -18.03
N VAL A 633 -12.14 29.88 -16.87
CA VAL A 633 -13.45 30.31 -16.35
C VAL A 633 -13.25 31.15 -15.11
N LEU A 634 -13.88 32.32 -15.06
CA LEU A 634 -13.86 33.22 -13.91
C LEU A 634 -14.49 32.52 -12.69
N ASP A 635 -13.81 32.62 -11.54
CA ASP A 635 -14.40 32.26 -10.24
C ASP A 635 -15.01 33.50 -9.57
N PRO A 636 -16.34 33.69 -9.65
CA PRO A 636 -17.02 34.90 -9.15
C PRO A 636 -17.03 35.01 -7.61
N THR A 637 -16.51 33.97 -6.90
CA THR A 637 -16.40 33.95 -5.44
C THR A 637 -15.02 34.25 -4.93
N SER A 638 -14.05 34.44 -5.84
CA SER A 638 -12.63 34.58 -5.49
C SER A 638 -12.22 35.98 -5.07
N GLY A 639 -13.07 36.98 -5.25
CA GLY A 639 -12.77 38.36 -4.82
C GLY A 639 -12.47 38.48 -3.29
N PRO A 640 -11.55 39.36 -2.88
CA PRO A 640 -10.81 40.34 -3.67
C PRO A 640 -9.53 39.80 -4.32
N LYS A 641 -9.20 38.49 -4.17
CA LYS A 641 -8.08 37.82 -4.84
C LYS A 641 -8.61 37.02 -6.04
N TRP A 642 -8.97 37.78 -7.08
CA TRP A 642 -9.63 37.23 -8.24
C TRP A 642 -8.79 36.16 -8.95
N LYS A 643 -9.45 35.11 -9.40
CA LYS A 643 -8.83 34.02 -10.16
C LYS A 643 -9.77 33.46 -11.21
N MET A 644 -9.17 32.96 -12.28
CA MET A 644 -9.83 32.10 -13.25
C MET A 644 -9.11 30.75 -13.29
N ALA A 645 -9.83 29.69 -13.55
CA ALA A 645 -9.26 28.34 -13.57
C ALA A 645 -9.64 27.62 -14.87
N CYS A 646 -8.71 26.85 -15.42
CA CYS A 646 -9.03 25.98 -16.53
C CYS A 646 -10.02 24.89 -16.10
N ASN A 647 -11.08 24.68 -16.88
CA ASN A 647 -12.07 23.64 -16.61
C ASN A 647 -11.58 22.21 -16.88
N LYS A 648 -10.42 22.04 -17.57
CA LYS A 648 -9.85 20.71 -17.93
C LYS A 648 -8.52 20.38 -17.26
N CYS A 649 -7.58 21.33 -17.13
CA CYS A 649 -6.25 21.09 -16.54
C CYS A 649 -6.08 21.85 -15.20
N ASN A 650 -4.91 21.76 -14.55
CA ASN A 650 -4.67 22.35 -13.23
C ASN A 650 -4.21 23.81 -13.25
N VAL A 651 -4.34 24.51 -14.36
CA VAL A 651 -3.98 25.92 -14.49
C VAL A 651 -4.96 26.80 -13.72
N ILE A 652 -4.41 27.72 -12.94
CA ILE A 652 -5.11 28.81 -12.26
C ILE A 652 -4.37 30.10 -12.61
N VAL A 653 -5.10 31.10 -13.03
CA VAL A 653 -4.55 32.45 -13.27
C VAL A 653 -5.12 33.38 -12.19
N HIS A 654 -4.23 33.97 -11.41
CA HIS A 654 -4.57 35.01 -10.44
C HIS A 654 -4.45 36.36 -11.16
N PHE A 655 -5.44 37.22 -10.96
CA PHE A 655 -5.45 38.53 -11.60
C PHE A 655 -6.18 39.55 -10.74
N PHE A 656 -5.89 40.80 -10.97
CA PHE A 656 -6.54 41.98 -10.41
C PHE A 656 -6.68 41.97 -8.88
N GLU A 657 -5.55 41.78 -8.19
CA GLU A 657 -5.54 41.85 -6.73
C GLU A 657 -6.08 43.22 -6.26
N ASN A 658 -7.01 43.21 -5.33
CA ASN A 658 -7.74 44.36 -4.79
C ASN A 658 -8.81 44.98 -5.73
N ALA A 659 -9.15 44.34 -6.83
CA ALA A 659 -10.33 44.76 -7.61
C ALA A 659 -11.61 44.56 -6.79
N HIS A 660 -12.48 45.57 -6.77
CA HIS A 660 -13.75 45.51 -6.10
C HIS A 660 -14.73 44.59 -6.87
N LYS A 661 -14.68 44.65 -8.18
CA LYS A 661 -15.57 43.88 -9.05
C LYS A 661 -14.88 43.48 -10.33
N VAL A 662 -15.14 42.27 -10.77
CA VAL A 662 -14.71 41.74 -12.06
C VAL A 662 -15.87 41.08 -12.76
N ARG A 663 -16.09 41.38 -14.05
CA ARG A 663 -17.16 40.84 -14.89
C ARG A 663 -16.60 40.42 -16.23
N VAL A 664 -17.15 39.38 -16.81
CA VAL A 664 -16.89 38.99 -18.20
C VAL A 664 -17.85 39.80 -19.10
N SER A 665 -17.30 40.52 -20.07
CA SER A 665 -18.07 41.25 -21.04
C SER A 665 -18.60 40.32 -22.16
N PRO A 666 -19.74 40.65 -22.80
CA PRO A 666 -20.20 39.90 -23.95
C PRO A 666 -19.33 40.19 -25.22
N GLU A 667 -18.47 41.21 -25.17
CA GLU A 667 -17.57 41.58 -26.25
C GLU A 667 -16.32 40.68 -26.24
N THR A 668 -15.78 40.43 -27.43
CA THR A 668 -14.56 39.62 -27.63
C THR A 668 -13.40 40.45 -28.17
N CYS A 669 -12.17 39.98 -27.85
CA CYS A 669 -10.97 40.60 -28.31
C CYS A 669 -10.75 40.30 -29.80
N GLU A 670 -10.50 41.32 -30.61
CA GLU A 670 -10.26 41.21 -32.05
C GLU A 670 -8.97 40.40 -32.36
N SER A 671 -8.03 40.33 -31.44
CA SER A 671 -6.72 39.69 -31.65
C SER A 671 -6.67 38.19 -31.25
N CYS A 672 -7.48 37.75 -30.29
CA CYS A 672 -7.40 36.38 -29.73
C CYS A 672 -8.75 35.74 -29.42
N ASP A 673 -9.85 36.35 -29.79
CA ASP A 673 -11.24 35.88 -29.59
C ASP A 673 -11.63 35.61 -28.10
N ALA A 674 -10.78 36.01 -27.16
CA ALA A 674 -11.11 35.91 -25.74
C ALA A 674 -12.15 36.98 -25.35
N ALA A 675 -13.05 36.65 -24.41
CA ALA A 675 -13.98 37.62 -23.87
C ALA A 675 -13.25 38.73 -23.11
N LEU A 676 -13.69 39.96 -23.29
CA LEU A 676 -13.14 41.12 -22.57
C LEU A 676 -13.58 41.03 -21.08
N VAL A 677 -12.79 41.63 -20.22
CA VAL A 677 -13.03 41.64 -18.78
C VAL A 677 -13.13 43.08 -18.29
N ASP A 678 -14.25 43.40 -17.66
CA ASP A 678 -14.51 44.67 -16.98
C ASP A 678 -14.03 44.60 -15.55
N VAL A 679 -13.13 45.47 -15.15
CA VAL A 679 -12.58 45.52 -13.80
C VAL A 679 -12.86 46.86 -13.17
N ASP A 680 -13.30 46.80 -11.90
CA ASP A 680 -13.57 48.00 -11.07
C ASP A 680 -12.72 47.94 -9.79
N PHE A 681 -11.80 48.88 -9.65
CA PHE A 681 -10.92 48.98 -8.50
C PHE A 681 -11.40 50.01 -7.50
N ASN A 682 -11.07 49.80 -6.23
CA ASN A 682 -11.27 50.83 -5.22
C ASN A 682 -10.30 51.99 -5.49
N LYS A 683 -10.82 53.21 -5.49
CA LYS A 683 -10.06 54.44 -5.80
C LYS A 683 -8.73 54.57 -5.05
N ALA A 684 -8.69 54.11 -3.79
CA ALA A 684 -7.52 54.17 -2.93
C ALA A 684 -6.42 53.10 -3.26
N LYS A 685 -6.74 52.11 -4.10
CA LYS A 685 -5.86 50.94 -4.40
C LYS A 685 -5.87 50.57 -5.88
N SER A 686 -6.28 51.48 -6.77
CA SER A 686 -6.26 51.23 -8.20
C SER A 686 -4.81 51.15 -8.73
N PRO A 687 -4.43 50.09 -9.44
CA PRO A 687 -3.16 49.98 -10.11
C PRO A 687 -3.18 50.63 -11.54
N LEU A 688 -4.34 51.18 -11.95
CA LEU A 688 -4.52 51.77 -13.28
C LEU A 688 -3.83 53.14 -13.40
N PRO A 689 -3.32 53.50 -14.57
CA PRO A 689 -2.71 54.80 -14.80
C PRO A 689 -3.75 55.92 -14.73
N GLY A 690 -3.36 57.10 -14.23
CA GLY A 690 -4.19 58.30 -14.25
C GLY A 690 -5.33 58.37 -13.24
N ASP A 691 -5.27 57.66 -12.09
CA ASP A 691 -6.33 57.56 -11.07
C ASP A 691 -7.66 56.96 -11.59
N GLU A 692 -7.62 56.28 -12.71
CA GLU A 692 -8.79 55.54 -13.22
C GLU A 692 -9.13 54.37 -12.29
N THR A 693 -10.44 54.11 -12.13
CA THR A 693 -10.94 53.00 -11.32
C THR A 693 -11.51 51.85 -12.11
N GLN A 694 -11.83 52.10 -13.40
CA GLN A 694 -12.47 51.13 -14.27
C GLN A 694 -11.66 50.95 -15.54
N HIS A 695 -11.55 49.71 -15.98
CA HIS A 695 -10.91 49.36 -17.24
C HIS A 695 -11.57 48.12 -17.86
N SER A 696 -11.73 48.14 -19.19
CA SER A 696 -12.23 46.99 -19.95
C SER A 696 -11.17 46.56 -20.96
N GLY A 697 -10.82 45.31 -20.94
CA GLY A 697 -9.73 44.82 -21.82
C GLY A 697 -9.63 43.31 -21.88
N CYS A 698 -8.73 42.86 -22.77
CA CYS A 698 -8.42 41.43 -22.88
C CYS A 698 -7.34 41.00 -21.86
N VAL A 699 -7.60 40.00 -21.08
CA VAL A 699 -6.66 39.50 -20.08
C VAL A 699 -5.35 39.01 -20.70
N PHE A 700 -5.34 38.62 -21.97
CA PHE A 700 -4.16 38.08 -22.68
C PHE A 700 -3.41 39.09 -23.51
N CYS A 701 -4.12 40.08 -24.06
CA CYS A 701 -3.56 40.99 -25.09
C CYS A 701 -3.38 42.43 -24.60
N ASP A 702 -4.11 42.84 -23.57
CA ASP A 702 -4.08 44.22 -23.07
C ASP A 702 -2.81 44.48 -22.26
N PRO A 703 -1.96 45.46 -22.65
CA PRO A 703 -0.73 45.80 -21.96
C PRO A 703 -0.97 46.22 -20.49
N VAL A 704 -2.11 46.84 -20.17
CA VAL A 704 -2.46 47.28 -18.82
C VAL A 704 -2.69 46.06 -17.89
N PHE A 705 -3.19 44.98 -18.45
CA PHE A 705 -3.46 43.76 -17.69
C PHE A 705 -2.27 42.79 -17.56
N GLN A 706 -1.28 42.88 -18.46
CA GLN A 706 -0.13 41.95 -18.44
C GLN A 706 0.67 41.92 -17.16
N ASP A 707 0.82 43.06 -16.47
CA ASP A 707 1.54 43.14 -15.19
C ASP A 707 0.68 42.77 -13.98
N LEU A 708 -0.65 42.63 -14.18
CA LEU A 708 -1.63 42.33 -13.14
C LEU A 708 -2.09 40.86 -13.10
N VAL A 709 -1.47 40.01 -13.94
CA VAL A 709 -1.86 38.63 -14.17
C VAL A 709 -0.70 37.68 -13.77
N GLU A 710 -0.98 36.67 -12.95
CA GLU A 710 0.00 35.69 -12.50
C GLU A 710 -0.51 34.25 -12.74
N LEU A 711 0.24 33.47 -13.55
CA LEU A 711 -0.06 32.08 -13.81
C LEU A 711 0.44 31.17 -12.64
N LYS A 712 -0.46 30.34 -12.11
CA LYS A 712 -0.14 29.34 -11.08
C LYS A 712 -0.77 27.98 -11.42
N HIS A 713 -0.32 26.93 -10.72
CA HIS A 713 -0.90 25.61 -10.83
C HIS A 713 -1.60 25.24 -9.53
N ALA A 714 -2.79 24.67 -9.63
CA ALA A 714 -3.47 24.09 -8.48
C ALA A 714 -2.61 22.98 -7.89
N ALA A 715 -2.38 23.00 -6.58
CA ALA A 715 -1.71 21.93 -5.88
C ALA A 715 -2.54 20.64 -6.02
N THR A 716 -2.03 19.67 -6.75
CA THR A 716 -2.57 18.31 -6.77
C THR A 716 -2.33 17.71 -5.39
N ARG A 717 -3.40 17.48 -4.63
CA ARG A 717 -3.31 16.68 -3.41
C ARG A 717 -3.10 15.21 -3.81
N HIS A 718 -1.85 14.79 -3.92
CA HIS A 718 -1.53 13.39 -3.67
C HIS A 718 -1.77 13.12 -2.18
N PRO A 719 -2.34 11.99 -1.79
CA PRO A 719 -2.44 11.63 -0.39
C PRO A 719 -1.01 11.40 0.14
N MET A 720 -0.43 12.42 0.75
CA MET A 720 0.80 12.25 1.50
C MET A 720 0.47 11.52 2.81
N HIS A 721 1.08 10.38 3.00
CA HIS A 721 1.22 9.74 4.30
C HIS A 721 1.79 10.75 5.31
N ARG A 722 1.03 11.04 6.35
CA ARG A 722 1.51 11.78 7.52
C ARG A 722 2.47 10.89 8.31
N GLY A 723 3.76 11.04 8.09
CA GLY A 723 4.82 10.63 8.99
C GLY A 723 5.27 11.84 9.82
N GLY A 724 5.29 11.66 11.14
CA GLY A 724 6.01 12.30 12.21
C GLY A 724 6.43 13.78 12.11
N GLN A 725 5.88 14.59 13.02
CA GLN A 725 6.35 15.92 13.35
C GLN A 725 7.76 15.86 13.96
N GLY A 726 8.70 16.54 13.34
CA GLY A 726 9.96 16.96 13.93
C GLY A 726 10.14 18.45 13.76
N LYS A 727 9.96 19.22 14.85
CA LYS A 727 10.33 20.65 14.92
C LYS A 727 11.83 20.79 14.74
N ARG A 728 12.27 21.67 13.83
CA ARG A 728 13.52 22.41 14.03
C ARG A 728 13.42 23.81 13.40
N GLN A 729 13.60 24.79 14.26
CA GLN A 729 13.93 26.17 13.94
C GLN A 729 15.37 26.26 13.39
N GLY A 730 15.62 27.18 12.49
CA GLY A 730 16.97 27.54 12.09
C GLY A 730 17.00 28.63 11.02
N ARG A 731 17.31 29.85 11.46
CA ARG A 731 17.59 31.02 10.61
C ARG A 731 18.86 30.84 9.78
N GLY A 732 18.89 31.42 8.58
CA GLY A 732 20.14 31.65 7.84
C GLY A 732 19.95 32.31 6.49
N ARG A 733 20.23 33.59 6.39
CA ARG A 733 20.34 34.39 5.15
C ARG A 733 21.60 33.99 4.36
N GLY A 734 21.50 33.95 3.05
CA GLY A 734 22.67 33.90 2.16
C GLY A 734 22.32 34.19 0.71
N LYS A 735 22.68 35.36 0.21
CA LYS A 735 22.65 35.79 -1.21
C LYS A 735 23.75 35.10 -2.00
N GLY A 736 23.50 34.70 -3.24
CA GLY A 736 24.54 34.29 -4.19
C GLY A 736 24.07 33.97 -5.59
N ARG A 737 24.26 34.88 -6.47
CA ARG A 737 24.44 34.92 -7.95
C ARG A 737 24.21 33.65 -8.80
N ARG A 738 23.44 33.87 -9.90
CA ARG A 738 23.37 33.06 -11.14
C ARG A 738 24.72 33.04 -11.90
N PRO A 739 24.96 32.00 -12.76
CA PRO A 739 24.72 32.18 -14.18
C PRO A 739 24.19 30.94 -14.94
N GLY A 740 23.43 31.22 -15.95
CA GLY A 740 23.34 30.67 -17.31
C GLY A 740 23.43 29.16 -17.53
N GLY A 741 22.33 28.51 -17.96
CA GLY A 741 22.34 27.15 -18.44
C GLY A 741 21.26 26.90 -19.51
N ARG A 742 21.67 26.27 -20.57
CA ARG A 742 21.01 25.94 -21.83
C ARG A 742 19.67 25.21 -21.70
N PRO A 743 18.79 25.27 -22.72
CA PRO A 743 17.50 24.61 -22.69
C PRO A 743 17.63 23.10 -22.90
N ASN A 744 16.94 22.32 -22.03
CA ASN A 744 16.83 20.87 -22.12
C ASN A 744 15.74 20.46 -23.12
N PRO A 745 15.95 19.41 -23.92
CA PRO A 745 14.96 18.93 -24.87
C PRO A 745 13.76 18.28 -24.19
N LYS A 746 12.57 18.50 -24.76
CA LYS A 746 11.28 17.96 -24.29
C LYS A 746 11.31 16.43 -24.28
N ARG A 747 11.08 15.82 -23.10
CA ARG A 747 10.80 14.39 -22.97
C ARG A 747 9.42 14.06 -23.55
N PRO A 748 9.25 12.92 -24.24
CA PRO A 748 7.96 12.46 -24.71
C PRO A 748 7.07 12.12 -23.47
N LYS A 749 5.82 12.53 -23.51
CA LYS A 749 4.83 12.16 -22.49
C LYS A 749 4.52 10.65 -22.62
N ASP A 750 4.89 9.90 -21.62
CA ASP A 750 4.63 8.47 -21.54
C ASP A 750 3.12 8.22 -21.36
N LYS A 751 2.47 7.79 -22.44
CA LYS A 751 1.05 7.43 -22.45
C LYS A 751 0.74 6.14 -21.66
N MET A 752 1.75 5.32 -21.39
CA MET A 752 1.59 4.06 -20.63
C MET A 752 1.42 4.31 -19.13
N ALA A 753 2.06 5.33 -18.58
CA ALA A 753 1.85 5.72 -17.17
C ALA A 753 0.44 6.24 -16.89
N ALA A 754 -0.24 6.78 -17.90
CA ALA A 754 -1.64 7.21 -17.78
C ALA A 754 -2.63 6.03 -17.84
N LEU A 755 -2.29 4.94 -18.54
CA LEU A 755 -3.11 3.72 -18.60
C LEU A 755 -2.99 2.89 -17.32
N ALA A 756 -1.83 2.83 -16.69
CA ALA A 756 -1.63 2.15 -15.40
C ALA A 756 -2.51 2.73 -14.28
N ALA A 757 -2.85 4.02 -14.33
CA ALA A 757 -3.75 4.65 -13.35
C ALA A 757 -5.24 4.28 -13.52
N TYR A 758 -5.62 3.62 -14.62
CA TYR A 758 -7.00 3.14 -14.86
C TYR A 758 -7.24 1.70 -14.42
N PHE A 759 -6.18 0.96 -14.06
CA PHE A 759 -6.23 -0.44 -13.64
C PHE A 759 -5.90 -0.64 -12.15
N VAL A 760 -5.83 0.43 -11.37
CA VAL A 760 -5.66 0.37 -9.91
C VAL A 760 -6.97 0.67 -9.19
#